data_b33d286b12bd6ff8f9240feeaa5388a5
#
_entry.id   b33d286b12bd6ff8f9240feeaa5388a5
#
_cell.length_a   1.000
_cell.length_b   1.000
_cell.length_c   1.000
_cell.angle_alpha   90.00
_cell.angle_beta   90.00
_cell.angle_gamma   90.00
#
_symmetry.space_group_name_H-M   'P 1'
#
loop_
_entity.id
_entity.type
_entity.pdbx_description
1 polymer ?
#
loop_
_entity_poly.entity_id
_entity_poly.type
_entity_poly.pdbx_seq_one_letter_code
_entity_poly.pdbx_strand_id
1 'polypeptide(L)'
;MRKIALVGLLLATFTAAAQPQLREDNIDEVLQAMTLEEKASLLVGTSSDNLVPGLAGGTRAIPRLGIPQTVFSDGPAGVRIDPERDPAHTVATGFPVGTLLASSWDTDLMERTTAVLGNEVLEYGVDVLLAPGMNIHRNPLNGRNFEYFSEDPLLSGKMAAAYVRGIQGNGAGTSIKHYAANNQETNRTENDALVSRRALREIYLKNFEIAVKEGKPWTVMSSYNKLNGEYTQQDYDLLTTVLRDEWGYDGIVITDWGYKENTVKAVQAGNDLMDPGADFEIERIVSGVKEGRLSMEDVDRNVRRILEYVVRTPHFRKYPYSSRPDLKAHALTAREAAAESIILLRNQRQTLPLQGTERVALYGVTSDDFIAGGTGSGEVTKPYVVNMTQALEEAGFVLDASLKGYYALASKALQGRYDMEFEEDREHREELPLTATSIAYQATINDVAVVVFGRQAGEGKDRHVADDFEITAEERQLLQNLNEYYRSRGKRVVVILNVGGVIETASWKHLADAILLPWSPGQEGANAVADILTGKVNPSGKLPMTFPNTYVDIPSARDFPYDYDPHALAHRKDNVDFTCYTEDIWVGYRYYATKGVDVSYPFGYGLSYTTFAYSKPVVKAAADGFTASVTVTNTGSVPGREVVELYVSAPAGGLEKPVRELKAFAKTKKLAPGESQVLTLPVDNYSLASFNEGASAWETAAGTYQILFGASSEDIRATGTYVAKKALSWPVHDVLRMHGGQEFPAVKDADPVGPGLRYSYREGDYMSVAGFRSAPEKSSGITPVITAALKEREDHFGILFSGLLKVDRDGLYRISLRSDDGSNLSLDGRPLLDIDRDGGGYEEVWVTLEAGFHRLEIGFWDNYAEETIEVGLKGPGVNAENIPASHLYHE
;
A
#
# COMPACT_ATOMS: atom_id res chain seq x y z
N MET A 1 18.96 -69.60 -61.94
CA MET A 1 18.94 -69.57 -60.52
C MET A 1 19.14 -68.03 -60.09
N ARG A 2 18.08 -67.33 -59.83
CA ARG A 2 18.11 -65.92 -59.36
C ARG A 2 17.84 -65.96 -57.90
N LYS A 3 18.80 -65.45 -57.11
CA LYS A 3 18.64 -65.18 -55.64
C LYS A 3 17.90 -63.88 -55.45
N ILE A 4 16.74 -63.92 -54.86
CA ILE A 4 15.98 -62.71 -54.38
C ILE A 4 16.48 -62.44 -52.98
N ALA A 5 17.11 -61.27 -52.77
CA ALA A 5 17.45 -60.76 -51.45
C ALA A 5 16.24 -60.01 -50.96
N LEU A 6 15.70 -60.50 -49.82
CA LEU A 6 14.61 -59.81 -49.06
C LEU A 6 15.25 -58.77 -48.15
N VAL A 7 15.06 -57.44 -48.45
CA VAL A 7 15.44 -56.36 -47.58
C VAL A 7 14.28 -56.09 -46.63
N GLY A 8 14.43 -56.50 -45.41
CA GLY A 8 13.49 -56.21 -44.33
C GLY A 8 13.59 -54.68 -43.90
N LEU A 9 12.56 -53.96 -44.18
CA LEU A 9 12.42 -52.57 -43.70
C LEU A 9 11.94 -52.64 -42.27
N LEU A 10 12.82 -52.33 -41.29
CA LEU A 10 12.43 -52.06 -39.90
C LEU A 10 11.79 -50.66 -39.84
N LEU A 11 10.48 -50.60 -39.81
CA LEU A 11 9.74 -49.44 -39.39
C LEU A 11 9.90 -49.33 -37.88
N ALA A 12 10.79 -48.42 -37.41
CA ALA A 12 10.79 -47.94 -36.05
C ALA A 12 9.56 -47.05 -35.87
N THR A 13 8.51 -47.61 -35.31
CA THR A 13 7.38 -46.82 -34.81
C THR A 13 7.89 -46.02 -33.61
N PHE A 14 8.23 -44.75 -33.83
CA PHE A 14 8.31 -43.80 -32.76
C PHE A 14 6.87 -43.62 -32.24
N THR A 15 6.53 -44.32 -31.16
CA THR A 15 5.41 -43.93 -30.33
C THR A 15 5.79 -42.56 -29.72
N ALA A 16 5.26 -41.45 -30.26
CA ALA A 16 5.31 -40.18 -29.58
C ALA A 16 4.68 -40.42 -28.21
N ALA A 17 5.50 -40.42 -27.16
CA ALA A 17 4.98 -40.44 -25.80
C ALA A 17 3.98 -39.30 -25.69
N ALA A 18 2.77 -39.61 -25.21
CA ALA A 18 1.75 -38.56 -24.97
C ALA A 18 2.36 -37.51 -24.02
N GLN A 19 2.26 -36.27 -24.41
CA GLN A 19 2.81 -35.19 -23.60
C GLN A 19 2.09 -35.13 -22.24
N PRO A 20 2.82 -34.91 -21.11
CA PRO A 20 2.21 -34.88 -19.80
C PRO A 20 1.18 -33.73 -19.74
N GLN A 21 0.03 -34.03 -19.15
CA GLN A 21 -0.98 -33.00 -18.83
C GLN A 21 -0.85 -32.64 -17.37
N LEU A 22 -0.90 -31.34 -17.03
CA LEU A 22 -0.73 -30.84 -15.66
C LEU A 22 -1.75 -31.48 -14.71
N ARG A 23 -1.27 -31.96 -13.58
CA ARG A 23 -2.01 -32.46 -12.43
C ARG A 23 -1.26 -32.07 -11.16
N GLU A 24 -1.94 -32.11 -10.02
CA GLU A 24 -1.35 -31.80 -8.70
C GLU A 24 -0.11 -32.69 -8.37
N ASP A 25 -0.06 -33.91 -8.89
CA ASP A 25 0.96 -34.92 -8.60
C ASP A 25 2.10 -35.04 -9.60
N ASN A 26 2.10 -34.23 -10.71
CA ASN A 26 3.10 -34.37 -11.78
C ASN A 26 3.77 -33.07 -12.22
N ILE A 27 3.83 -32.07 -11.35
CA ILE A 27 4.42 -30.75 -11.65
C ILE A 27 5.85 -30.88 -12.19
N ASP A 28 6.68 -31.75 -11.60
CA ASP A 28 8.06 -31.97 -12.05
C ASP A 28 8.14 -32.53 -13.48
N GLU A 29 7.26 -33.45 -13.82
CA GLU A 29 7.19 -34.02 -15.15
C GLU A 29 6.80 -32.98 -16.20
N VAL A 30 5.83 -32.13 -15.87
CA VAL A 30 5.38 -31.03 -16.73
C VAL A 30 6.49 -29.98 -16.88
N LEU A 31 7.14 -29.58 -15.81
CA LEU A 31 8.26 -28.63 -15.82
C LEU A 31 9.40 -29.09 -16.72
N GLN A 32 9.75 -30.38 -16.67
CA GLN A 32 10.78 -30.97 -17.54
C GLN A 32 10.35 -31.05 -19.00
N ALA A 33 9.06 -31.17 -19.30
CA ALA A 33 8.53 -31.23 -20.66
C ALA A 33 8.36 -29.85 -21.33
N MET A 34 8.50 -28.74 -20.56
CA MET A 34 8.40 -27.38 -21.08
C MET A 34 9.67 -26.97 -21.83
N THR A 35 9.50 -26.23 -22.93
CA THR A 35 10.59 -25.52 -23.59
C THR A 35 10.98 -24.26 -22.83
N LEU A 36 12.14 -23.67 -23.10
CA LEU A 36 12.54 -22.40 -22.49
C LEU A 36 11.55 -21.27 -22.80
N GLU A 37 11.06 -21.21 -24.02
CA GLU A 37 10.09 -20.19 -24.46
C GLU A 37 8.75 -20.35 -23.72
N GLU A 38 8.30 -21.59 -23.47
CA GLU A 38 7.09 -21.83 -22.67
C GLU A 38 7.28 -21.48 -21.19
N LYS A 39 8.45 -21.80 -20.63
CA LYS A 39 8.82 -21.40 -19.27
C LYS A 39 8.82 -19.88 -19.15
N ALA A 40 9.50 -19.18 -20.06
CA ALA A 40 9.53 -17.73 -20.10
C ALA A 40 8.12 -17.13 -20.27
N SER A 41 7.30 -17.72 -21.17
CA SER A 41 5.93 -17.27 -21.37
C SER A 41 5.06 -17.40 -20.11
N LEU A 42 5.27 -18.42 -19.30
CA LEU A 42 4.50 -18.62 -18.07
C LEU A 42 4.88 -17.63 -16.96
N LEU A 43 6.10 -17.06 -16.99
CA LEU A 43 6.55 -16.01 -16.06
C LEU A 43 6.07 -14.61 -16.45
N VAL A 44 5.39 -14.46 -17.59
CA VAL A 44 4.93 -13.18 -18.12
C VAL A 44 3.42 -13.21 -18.25
N GLY A 45 2.75 -12.28 -17.59
CA GLY A 45 1.29 -12.18 -17.58
C GLY A 45 0.68 -11.82 -18.94
N THR A 46 -0.64 -11.71 -18.97
CA THR A 46 -1.40 -11.21 -20.11
C THR A 46 -2.65 -10.48 -19.66
N SER A 47 -2.93 -9.34 -20.30
CA SER A 47 -4.20 -8.60 -20.14
C SER A 47 -5.02 -8.60 -21.43
N SER A 48 -4.38 -8.88 -22.61
CA SER A 48 -5.02 -8.75 -23.92
C SER A 48 -5.95 -9.90 -24.27
N ASP A 49 -5.65 -11.11 -23.76
CA ASP A 49 -6.38 -12.34 -24.10
C ASP A 49 -7.03 -12.94 -22.86
N ASN A 50 -7.70 -12.10 -22.06
CA ASN A 50 -8.33 -12.53 -20.83
C ASN A 50 -9.42 -13.57 -21.09
N LEU A 51 -9.38 -14.68 -20.35
CA LEU A 51 -10.38 -15.75 -20.40
C LEU A 51 -11.78 -15.22 -20.00
N VAL A 52 -11.82 -14.28 -19.07
CA VAL A 52 -13.02 -13.56 -18.68
C VAL A 52 -12.84 -12.08 -19.04
N PRO A 53 -13.57 -11.56 -20.03
CA PRO A 53 -13.46 -10.16 -20.44
C PRO A 53 -13.73 -9.18 -19.31
N GLY A 54 -13.09 -8.00 -19.34
CA GLY A 54 -13.31 -6.93 -18.38
C GLY A 54 -12.55 -7.07 -17.07
N LEU A 55 -11.71 -8.09 -16.91
CA LEU A 55 -10.88 -8.31 -15.73
C LEU A 55 -9.41 -7.92 -15.99
N ALA A 56 -8.63 -7.80 -14.91
CA ALA A 56 -7.31 -7.15 -14.95
C ALA A 56 -6.25 -7.90 -15.77
N GLY A 57 -6.23 -9.25 -15.71
CA GLY A 57 -5.20 -10.05 -16.38
C GLY A 57 -5.07 -11.45 -15.83
N GLY A 58 -3.91 -12.08 -15.99
CA GLY A 58 -3.62 -13.40 -15.46
C GLY A 58 -2.42 -14.06 -16.12
N THR A 59 -2.20 -15.36 -15.86
CA THR A 59 -1.13 -16.14 -16.48
C THR A 59 -1.49 -16.52 -17.92
N ARG A 60 -0.49 -16.79 -18.74
CA ARG A 60 -0.67 -17.34 -20.09
C ARG A 60 -0.96 -18.83 -20.04
N ALA A 61 -1.79 -19.34 -20.96
CA ALA A 61 -2.08 -20.76 -21.09
C ALA A 61 -0.98 -21.50 -21.87
N ILE A 62 -0.74 -22.78 -21.52
CA ILE A 62 0.06 -23.72 -22.33
C ILE A 62 -0.77 -24.97 -22.59
N PRO A 63 -1.67 -24.92 -23.60
CA PRO A 63 -2.68 -25.96 -23.81
C PRO A 63 -2.10 -27.37 -24.06
N ARG A 64 -0.93 -27.48 -24.69
CA ARG A 64 -0.33 -28.77 -24.96
C ARG A 64 0.06 -29.56 -23.70
N LEU A 65 0.29 -28.83 -22.59
CA LEU A 65 0.62 -29.38 -21.27
C LEU A 65 -0.55 -29.32 -20.29
N GLY A 66 -1.73 -28.93 -20.74
CA GLY A 66 -2.92 -28.84 -19.89
C GLY A 66 -2.85 -27.71 -18.86
N ILE A 67 -2.03 -26.69 -19.10
CA ILE A 67 -1.93 -25.51 -18.24
C ILE A 67 -2.95 -24.46 -18.71
N PRO A 68 -4.00 -24.16 -17.95
CA PRO A 68 -4.98 -23.14 -18.30
C PRO A 68 -4.42 -21.72 -18.05
N GLN A 69 -5.05 -20.72 -18.64
CA GLN A 69 -4.94 -19.35 -18.20
C GLN A 69 -5.58 -19.21 -16.81
N THR A 70 -5.03 -18.35 -15.96
CA THR A 70 -5.67 -17.92 -14.72
C THR A 70 -6.15 -16.48 -14.84
N VAL A 71 -7.04 -16.05 -13.95
CA VAL A 71 -7.75 -14.77 -14.06
C VAL A 71 -7.60 -13.95 -12.79
N PHE A 72 -7.11 -12.71 -12.94
CA PHE A 72 -6.99 -11.73 -11.88
C PHE A 72 -8.03 -10.62 -12.04
N SER A 73 -8.53 -10.11 -10.91
CA SER A 73 -9.40 -8.92 -10.89
C SER A 73 -8.96 -7.96 -9.80
N ASP A 74 -8.98 -6.68 -10.12
CA ASP A 74 -8.94 -5.65 -9.10
C ASP A 74 -10.18 -5.69 -8.19
N GLY A 75 -10.10 -5.00 -7.06
CA GLY A 75 -11.28 -4.70 -6.27
C GLY A 75 -11.16 -4.97 -4.78
N PRO A 76 -10.39 -4.19 -3.99
CA PRO A 76 -10.35 -4.34 -2.52
C PRO A 76 -11.70 -4.08 -1.84
N ALA A 77 -12.63 -3.37 -2.50
CA ALA A 77 -13.98 -3.09 -2.00
C ALA A 77 -15.09 -3.71 -2.87
N GLY A 78 -14.78 -4.72 -3.70
CA GLY A 78 -15.72 -5.42 -4.60
C GLY A 78 -15.02 -5.79 -5.90
N VAL A 79 -15.51 -6.79 -6.62
CA VAL A 79 -14.93 -7.22 -7.90
C VAL A 79 -15.02 -6.07 -8.91
N ARG A 80 -13.88 -5.67 -9.50
CA ARG A 80 -13.84 -4.64 -10.54
C ARG A 80 -13.96 -5.27 -11.91
N ILE A 81 -15.05 -4.94 -12.60
CA ILE A 81 -15.32 -5.37 -13.96
C ILE A 81 -15.43 -4.13 -14.83
N ASP A 82 -14.63 -4.06 -15.90
CA ASP A 82 -14.66 -2.94 -16.83
C ASP A 82 -15.97 -2.96 -17.64
N PRO A 83 -16.85 -1.97 -17.49
CA PRO A 83 -18.16 -1.94 -18.16
C PRO A 83 -18.07 -1.88 -19.69
N GLU A 84 -17.00 -1.29 -20.23
CA GLU A 84 -16.79 -1.19 -21.67
C GLU A 84 -16.41 -2.52 -22.30
N ARG A 85 -15.73 -3.39 -21.54
CA ARG A 85 -15.22 -4.67 -21.99
C ARG A 85 -16.16 -5.83 -21.74
N ASP A 86 -16.95 -5.78 -20.68
CA ASP A 86 -17.91 -6.83 -20.35
C ASP A 86 -19.33 -6.30 -20.04
N PRO A 87 -20.15 -6.02 -21.07
CA PRO A 87 -21.52 -5.55 -20.88
C PRO A 87 -22.44 -6.54 -20.14
N ALA A 88 -22.09 -7.82 -20.08
CA ALA A 88 -22.90 -8.87 -19.46
C ALA A 88 -22.68 -9.00 -17.94
N HIS A 89 -21.48 -8.60 -17.46
CA HIS A 89 -21.05 -8.78 -16.06
C HIS A 89 -20.38 -7.49 -15.55
N THR A 90 -21.09 -6.37 -15.65
CA THR A 90 -20.49 -5.04 -15.39
C THR A 90 -20.66 -4.56 -13.96
N VAL A 91 -21.47 -5.22 -13.14
CA VAL A 91 -21.80 -4.74 -11.78
C VAL A 91 -21.45 -5.78 -10.73
N ALA A 92 -20.90 -5.29 -9.62
CA ALA A 92 -20.62 -6.08 -8.42
C ALA A 92 -21.08 -5.32 -7.17
N THR A 93 -21.14 -5.99 -6.03
CA THR A 93 -21.45 -5.33 -4.77
C THR A 93 -20.34 -4.36 -4.37
N GLY A 94 -20.68 -3.10 -4.13
CA GLY A 94 -19.80 -2.13 -3.50
C GLY A 94 -19.78 -2.31 -1.99
N PHE A 95 -18.75 -2.98 -1.49
CA PHE A 95 -18.53 -3.15 -0.05
C PHE A 95 -17.93 -1.89 0.59
N PRO A 96 -17.96 -1.77 1.93
CA PRO A 96 -17.19 -0.74 2.64
C PRO A 96 -15.70 -0.84 2.33
N VAL A 97 -15.03 0.31 2.23
CA VAL A 97 -13.58 0.36 1.99
C VAL A 97 -12.77 -0.21 3.17
N GLY A 98 -11.50 -0.54 2.90
CA GLY A 98 -10.61 -1.17 3.87
C GLY A 98 -10.52 -0.42 5.21
N THR A 99 -10.36 0.90 5.18
CA THR A 99 -10.31 1.74 6.38
C THR A 99 -11.57 1.64 7.23
N LEU A 100 -12.76 1.62 6.59
CA LEU A 100 -14.01 1.44 7.35
C LEU A 100 -14.11 0.03 7.94
N LEU A 101 -13.81 -1.01 7.17
CA LEU A 101 -13.84 -2.37 7.68
C LEU A 101 -12.86 -2.55 8.85
N ALA A 102 -11.67 -1.95 8.79
CA ALA A 102 -10.72 -1.94 9.90
C ALA A 102 -11.24 -1.19 11.13
N SER A 103 -12.07 -0.16 10.93
CA SER A 103 -12.74 0.56 12.03
C SER A 103 -13.69 -0.31 12.85
N SER A 104 -14.07 -1.48 12.36
CA SER A 104 -14.84 -2.45 13.14
C SER A 104 -14.04 -3.07 14.29
N TRP A 105 -12.73 -3.20 14.17
CA TRP A 105 -11.85 -3.96 15.07
C TRP A 105 -12.35 -5.38 15.34
N ASP A 106 -13.01 -5.98 14.35
CA ASP A 106 -13.68 -7.26 14.43
C ASP A 106 -13.24 -8.15 13.27
N THR A 107 -12.27 -9.03 13.53
CA THR A 107 -11.74 -9.97 12.53
C THR A 107 -12.78 -10.97 12.05
N ASP A 108 -13.75 -11.33 12.89
CA ASP A 108 -14.84 -12.24 12.50
C ASP A 108 -15.81 -11.54 11.54
N LEU A 109 -16.12 -10.26 11.77
CA LEU A 109 -16.92 -9.46 10.83
C LEU A 109 -16.19 -9.31 9.49
N MET A 110 -14.88 -9.00 9.52
CA MET A 110 -14.05 -8.93 8.31
C MET A 110 -14.13 -10.23 7.52
N GLU A 111 -13.87 -11.36 8.15
CA GLU A 111 -13.88 -12.68 7.49
C GLU A 111 -15.25 -13.03 6.92
N ARG A 112 -16.33 -12.79 7.64
CA ARG A 112 -17.72 -13.01 7.14
C ARG A 112 -18.05 -12.10 5.95
N THR A 113 -17.68 -10.83 6.02
CA THR A 113 -17.94 -9.86 4.94
C THR A 113 -17.17 -10.23 3.69
N THR A 114 -15.92 -10.58 3.85
CA THR A 114 -15.06 -10.95 2.71
C THR A 114 -15.34 -12.36 2.19
N ALA A 115 -15.94 -13.24 2.99
CA ALA A 115 -16.49 -14.52 2.48
C ALA A 115 -17.61 -14.27 1.46
N VAL A 116 -18.45 -13.26 1.68
CA VAL A 116 -19.50 -12.86 0.73
C VAL A 116 -18.89 -12.25 -0.55
N LEU A 117 -17.88 -11.38 -0.41
CA LEU A 117 -17.12 -10.88 -1.54
C LEU A 117 -16.43 -12.03 -2.31
N GLY A 118 -15.86 -13.01 -1.59
CA GLY A 118 -15.21 -14.18 -2.19
C GLY A 118 -16.19 -15.06 -3.00
N ASN A 119 -17.46 -15.05 -2.66
CA ASN A 119 -18.49 -15.69 -3.49
C ASN A 119 -18.65 -14.96 -4.84
N GLU A 120 -18.67 -13.61 -4.86
CA GLU A 120 -18.68 -12.86 -6.12
C GLU A 120 -17.44 -13.12 -6.96
N VAL A 121 -16.25 -13.11 -6.32
CA VAL A 121 -14.98 -13.45 -6.97
C VAL A 121 -15.07 -14.78 -7.69
N LEU A 122 -15.52 -15.82 -7.00
CA LEU A 122 -15.65 -17.18 -7.55
C LEU A 122 -16.71 -17.25 -8.67
N GLU A 123 -17.90 -16.67 -8.44
CA GLU A 123 -19.03 -16.76 -9.38
C GLU A 123 -18.82 -15.91 -10.63
N TYR A 124 -17.98 -14.89 -10.61
CA TYR A 124 -17.56 -14.12 -11.79
C TYR A 124 -16.36 -14.75 -12.54
N GLY A 125 -15.89 -15.91 -12.11
CA GLY A 125 -14.80 -16.61 -12.78
C GLY A 125 -13.42 -16.00 -12.54
N VAL A 126 -13.21 -15.39 -11.38
CA VAL A 126 -11.92 -14.84 -10.95
C VAL A 126 -11.16 -15.87 -10.12
N ASP A 127 -9.90 -16.12 -10.45
CA ASP A 127 -9.04 -17.03 -9.67
C ASP A 127 -8.40 -16.31 -8.48
N VAL A 128 -8.01 -15.05 -8.64
CA VAL A 128 -7.39 -14.23 -7.59
C VAL A 128 -7.94 -12.81 -7.61
N LEU A 129 -8.39 -12.34 -6.47
CA LEU A 129 -8.67 -10.92 -6.24
C LEU A 129 -7.38 -10.20 -5.84
N LEU A 130 -7.05 -9.10 -6.53
CA LEU A 130 -5.86 -8.26 -6.26
C LEU A 130 -6.11 -7.38 -5.03
N ALA A 131 -6.28 -8.02 -3.89
CA ALA A 131 -6.66 -7.46 -2.59
C ALA A 131 -6.22 -8.40 -1.45
N PRO A 132 -6.13 -7.86 -0.20
CA PRO A 132 -6.32 -6.48 0.19
C PRO A 132 -5.09 -5.60 -0.02
N GLY A 133 -5.31 -4.29 -0.23
CA GLY A 133 -4.30 -3.28 0.01
C GLY A 133 -4.09 -3.13 1.52
N MET A 134 -2.82 -3.06 1.99
CA MET A 134 -2.59 -3.10 3.44
C MET A 134 -1.37 -2.29 3.90
N ASN A 135 -0.88 -1.36 3.09
CA ASN A 135 0.20 -0.46 3.49
C ASN A 135 -0.20 0.36 4.72
N ILE A 136 0.78 0.82 5.46
CA ILE A 136 0.55 1.59 6.70
C ILE A 136 0.06 3.00 6.37
N HIS A 137 -0.91 3.52 7.13
CA HIS A 137 -1.32 4.93 7.09
C HIS A 137 -0.22 5.81 7.69
N ARG A 138 0.82 6.06 6.89
CA ARG A 138 1.98 6.85 7.29
C ARG A 138 1.65 8.33 7.35
N ASN A 139 0.96 8.82 6.33
CA ASN A 139 0.55 10.22 6.20
C ASN A 139 -0.92 10.28 5.76
N PRO A 140 -1.75 11.18 6.32
CA PRO A 140 -3.16 11.30 5.98
C PRO A 140 -3.42 11.75 4.54
N LEU A 141 -2.44 12.33 3.86
CA LEU A 141 -2.59 12.79 2.48
C LEU A 141 -2.41 11.68 1.43
N ASN A 142 -1.88 10.50 1.80
CA ASN A 142 -1.76 9.40 0.84
C ASN A 142 -3.13 9.06 0.25
N GLY A 143 -3.23 9.16 -1.08
CA GLY A 143 -4.49 8.99 -1.82
C GLY A 143 -5.12 7.62 -1.66
N ARG A 144 -4.34 6.56 -1.43
CA ARG A 144 -4.81 5.17 -1.29
C ARG A 144 -5.09 4.75 0.17
N ASN A 145 -5.02 5.63 1.15
CA ASN A 145 -5.35 5.28 2.53
C ASN A 145 -6.77 4.70 2.66
N PHE A 146 -7.73 5.10 1.83
CA PHE A 146 -9.11 4.59 1.90
C PHE A 146 -9.19 3.06 1.79
N GLU A 147 -8.35 2.44 0.97
CA GLU A 147 -8.33 0.99 0.77
C GLU A 147 -7.42 0.24 1.75
N TYR A 148 -6.50 0.95 2.43
CA TYR A 148 -5.63 0.38 3.46
C TYR A 148 -6.35 0.33 4.81
N PHE A 149 -5.71 -0.26 5.84
CA PHE A 149 -6.41 -0.56 7.08
C PHE A 149 -6.09 0.38 8.23
N SER A 150 -4.81 0.63 8.54
CA SER A 150 -4.43 1.28 9.79
C SER A 150 -3.03 1.89 9.78
N GLU A 151 -2.78 2.80 10.73
CA GLU A 151 -1.43 3.24 11.12
C GLU A 151 -0.68 2.21 11.97
N ASP A 152 -1.41 1.20 12.51
CA ASP A 152 -0.84 0.16 13.37
C ASP A 152 -0.65 -1.16 12.60
N PRO A 153 0.58 -1.73 12.56
CA PRO A 153 0.86 -2.94 11.80
C PRO A 153 0.16 -4.20 12.36
N LEU A 154 -0.15 -4.26 13.67
CA LEU A 154 -0.88 -5.39 14.21
C LEU A 154 -2.34 -5.37 13.75
N LEU A 155 -3.01 -4.22 13.87
CA LEU A 155 -4.38 -4.07 13.41
C LEU A 155 -4.47 -4.33 11.90
N SER A 156 -3.59 -3.69 11.11
CA SER A 156 -3.53 -3.88 9.66
C SER A 156 -3.32 -5.35 9.29
N GLY A 157 -2.33 -6.01 9.89
CA GLY A 157 -2.01 -7.40 9.59
C GLY A 157 -3.11 -8.39 9.99
N LYS A 158 -3.76 -8.21 11.15
CA LYS A 158 -4.87 -9.06 11.60
C LYS A 158 -6.12 -8.92 10.73
N MET A 159 -6.44 -7.68 10.34
CA MET A 159 -7.58 -7.42 9.44
C MET A 159 -7.29 -7.98 8.04
N ALA A 160 -6.07 -7.82 7.52
CA ALA A 160 -5.66 -8.42 6.26
C ALA A 160 -5.71 -9.96 6.29
N ALA A 161 -5.22 -10.58 7.35
CA ALA A 161 -5.29 -12.03 7.50
C ALA A 161 -6.75 -12.55 7.51
N ALA A 162 -7.67 -11.85 8.17
CA ALA A 162 -9.09 -12.18 8.18
C ALA A 162 -9.71 -11.98 6.79
N TYR A 163 -9.36 -10.90 6.09
CA TYR A 163 -9.78 -10.64 4.71
C TYR A 163 -9.38 -11.80 3.78
N VAL A 164 -8.12 -12.20 3.85
CA VAL A 164 -7.56 -13.32 3.05
C VAL A 164 -8.34 -14.61 3.32
N ARG A 165 -8.56 -14.97 4.59
CA ARG A 165 -9.31 -16.19 4.94
C ARG A 165 -10.74 -16.17 4.41
N GLY A 166 -11.42 -15.03 4.48
CA GLY A 166 -12.79 -14.89 3.97
C GLY A 166 -12.89 -15.17 2.48
N ILE A 167 -12.05 -14.53 1.66
CA ILE A 167 -12.00 -14.77 0.21
C ILE A 167 -11.61 -16.23 -0.08
N GLN A 168 -10.48 -16.67 0.46
CA GLN A 168 -9.90 -17.98 0.16
C GLN A 168 -10.76 -19.15 0.66
N GLY A 169 -11.61 -18.91 1.64
CA GLY A 169 -12.62 -19.86 2.10
C GLY A 169 -13.63 -20.30 1.02
N ASN A 170 -13.77 -19.50 -0.05
CA ASN A 170 -14.58 -19.84 -1.23
C ASN A 170 -13.79 -20.64 -2.30
N GLY A 171 -12.48 -20.76 -2.15
CA GLY A 171 -11.62 -21.44 -3.13
C GLY A 171 -11.06 -20.55 -4.23
N ALA A 172 -11.24 -19.23 -4.15
CA ALA A 172 -10.53 -18.22 -4.93
C ALA A 172 -9.35 -17.67 -4.13
N GLY A 173 -8.33 -17.12 -4.79
CA GLY A 173 -7.13 -16.58 -4.15
C GLY A 173 -7.22 -15.09 -3.83
N THR A 174 -6.22 -14.61 -3.12
CA THR A 174 -5.99 -13.18 -2.83
C THR A 174 -4.57 -12.78 -3.15
N SER A 175 -4.37 -11.48 -3.43
CA SER A 175 -3.05 -10.87 -3.57
C SER A 175 -2.91 -9.73 -2.58
N ILE A 176 -2.18 -9.95 -1.49
CA ILE A 176 -1.90 -8.86 -0.55
C ILE A 176 -0.94 -7.87 -1.19
N LYS A 177 -1.19 -6.56 -0.99
CA LYS A 177 -0.47 -5.49 -1.68
C LYS A 177 -0.34 -4.22 -0.84
N HIS A 178 0.59 -3.32 -1.14
CA HIS A 178 1.71 -3.43 -2.09
C HIS A 178 2.99 -3.65 -1.31
N TYR A 179 3.72 -4.71 -1.56
CA TYR A 179 4.89 -5.15 -0.80
C TYR A 179 6.17 -4.56 -1.39
N ALA A 180 6.78 -3.48 -0.76
CA ALA A 180 6.42 -2.82 0.47
C ALA A 180 6.61 -1.30 0.38
N ALA A 181 6.17 -0.61 1.45
CA ALA A 181 6.38 0.83 1.65
C ALA A 181 5.81 1.76 0.56
N ASN A 182 4.74 1.36 -0.15
CA ASN A 182 3.98 2.24 -1.02
C ASN A 182 3.05 3.14 -0.19
N ASN A 183 3.58 4.26 0.32
CA ASN A 183 2.90 5.14 1.27
C ASN A 183 2.63 6.54 0.72
N GLN A 184 2.74 6.74 -0.58
CA GLN A 184 2.40 7.94 -1.34
C GLN A 184 2.06 7.56 -2.78
N GLU A 185 1.26 8.40 -3.45
CA GLU A 185 0.93 8.25 -4.86
C GLU A 185 1.78 9.17 -5.75
N THR A 186 2.21 10.31 -5.21
CA THR A 186 3.09 11.25 -5.90
C THR A 186 4.39 10.57 -6.32
N ASN A 187 4.64 10.52 -7.62
CA ASN A 187 5.82 9.90 -8.24
C ASN A 187 6.06 8.43 -7.82
N ARG A 188 5.00 7.68 -7.55
CA ARG A 188 5.04 6.34 -6.95
C ARG A 188 5.87 5.32 -7.73
N THR A 189 6.03 5.51 -9.05
CA THR A 189 6.78 4.58 -9.92
C THR A 189 8.29 4.86 -9.96
N GLU A 190 8.72 6.03 -9.47
CA GLU A 190 10.14 6.43 -9.45
C GLU A 190 10.66 6.73 -8.04
N ASN A 191 9.72 6.95 -7.10
CA ASN A 191 10.06 7.32 -5.73
C ASN A 191 10.86 6.23 -5.03
N ASP A 192 11.93 6.64 -4.34
CA ASP A 192 12.69 5.79 -3.43
C ASP A 192 12.27 6.03 -1.98
N ALA A 193 11.64 5.05 -1.36
CA ALA A 193 11.28 5.06 0.05
C ALA A 193 12.53 4.73 0.90
N LEU A 194 13.13 5.76 1.49
CA LEU A 194 14.32 5.62 2.34
C LEU A 194 13.90 5.36 3.79
N VAL A 195 14.01 4.11 4.21
CA VAL A 195 13.47 3.63 5.49
C VAL A 195 14.56 2.94 6.29
N SER A 196 14.67 3.26 7.61
CA SER A 196 15.57 2.51 8.49
C SER A 196 15.17 1.02 8.54
N ARG A 197 16.13 0.12 8.76
CA ARG A 197 15.84 -1.33 8.88
C ARG A 197 14.87 -1.60 10.01
N ARG A 198 14.97 -0.84 11.09
CA ARG A 198 14.08 -0.96 12.24
C ARG A 198 12.65 -0.59 11.91
N ALA A 199 12.42 0.60 11.34
CA ALA A 199 11.10 1.02 10.91
C ALA A 199 10.52 0.08 9.85
N LEU A 200 11.36 -0.35 8.90
CA LEU A 200 10.96 -1.31 7.87
C LEU A 200 10.44 -2.61 8.51
N ARG A 201 11.19 -3.18 9.46
CA ARG A 201 10.84 -4.43 10.14
C ARG A 201 9.67 -4.28 11.12
N GLU A 202 9.64 -3.22 11.94
CA GLU A 202 8.64 -3.06 12.99
C GLU A 202 7.30 -2.49 12.51
N ILE A 203 7.30 -1.71 11.40
CA ILE A 203 6.13 -0.98 10.91
C ILE A 203 5.71 -1.47 9.51
N TYR A 204 6.56 -1.30 8.48
CA TYR A 204 6.16 -1.44 7.07
C TYR A 204 6.14 -2.87 6.55
N LEU A 205 6.85 -3.79 7.17
CA LEU A 205 6.83 -5.23 6.87
C LEU A 205 6.02 -6.05 7.88
N LYS A 206 5.82 -5.55 9.10
CA LYS A 206 5.18 -6.33 10.17
C LYS A 206 3.75 -6.74 9.88
N ASN A 207 2.98 -5.86 9.27
CA ASN A 207 1.61 -6.18 8.84
C ASN A 207 1.60 -7.29 7.78
N PHE A 208 2.53 -7.26 6.82
CA PHE A 208 2.69 -8.31 5.80
C PHE A 208 3.11 -9.64 6.43
N GLU A 209 4.07 -9.62 7.38
CA GLU A 209 4.47 -10.81 8.13
C GLU A 209 3.27 -11.51 8.78
N ILE A 210 2.40 -10.73 9.44
CA ILE A 210 1.18 -11.24 10.09
C ILE A 210 0.23 -11.82 9.04
N ALA A 211 -0.03 -11.10 7.94
CA ALA A 211 -0.93 -11.54 6.89
C ALA A 211 -0.44 -12.82 6.20
N VAL A 212 0.86 -12.93 5.92
CA VAL A 212 1.47 -14.12 5.34
C VAL A 212 1.34 -15.33 6.27
N LYS A 213 1.71 -15.17 7.54
CA LYS A 213 1.71 -16.28 8.51
C LYS A 213 0.31 -16.73 8.91
N GLU A 214 -0.65 -15.82 9.04
CA GLU A 214 -2.00 -16.10 9.55
C GLU A 214 -3.07 -16.20 8.46
N GLY A 215 -2.90 -15.48 7.35
CA GLY A 215 -3.83 -15.48 6.22
C GLY A 215 -3.45 -16.47 5.13
N LYS A 216 -2.15 -16.68 4.90
CA LYS A 216 -1.59 -17.53 3.83
C LYS A 216 -2.14 -17.16 2.46
N PRO A 217 -1.92 -15.92 1.98
CA PRO A 217 -2.39 -15.47 0.67
C PRO A 217 -1.77 -16.30 -0.45
N TRP A 218 -2.52 -16.53 -1.54
CA TRP A 218 -2.00 -17.25 -2.69
C TRP A 218 -0.97 -16.45 -3.45
N THR A 219 -1.13 -15.12 -3.49
CA THR A 219 -0.18 -14.23 -4.15
C THR A 219 0.16 -13.02 -3.28
N VAL A 220 1.34 -12.46 -3.51
CA VAL A 220 1.81 -11.19 -2.96
C VAL A 220 2.17 -10.29 -4.13
N MET A 221 1.65 -9.06 -4.16
CA MET A 221 2.01 -8.09 -5.19
C MET A 221 3.11 -7.17 -4.66
N SER A 222 4.24 -7.13 -5.35
CA SER A 222 5.32 -6.17 -5.10
C SER A 222 4.86 -4.75 -5.46
N SER A 223 5.47 -3.73 -4.87
CA SER A 223 5.06 -2.34 -5.07
C SER A 223 5.80 -1.67 -6.24
N TYR A 224 5.30 -0.52 -6.70
CA TYR A 224 5.93 0.26 -7.77
C TYR A 224 7.26 0.92 -7.36
N ASN A 225 7.35 1.35 -6.10
CA ASN A 225 8.43 2.20 -5.63
C ASN A 225 9.75 1.45 -5.44
N LYS A 226 10.82 2.21 -5.43
CA LYS A 226 12.09 1.74 -4.88
C LYS A 226 12.03 1.71 -3.36
N LEU A 227 12.81 0.83 -2.75
CA LEU A 227 13.01 0.72 -1.31
C LEU A 227 14.50 0.69 -1.02
N ASN A 228 15.02 1.78 -0.41
CA ASN A 228 16.44 1.92 -0.11
C ASN A 228 17.33 1.68 -1.35
N GLY A 229 16.96 2.24 -2.49
CA GLY A 229 17.73 2.23 -3.73
C GLY A 229 17.46 1.09 -4.70
N GLU A 230 16.55 0.14 -4.39
CA GLU A 230 16.20 -0.94 -5.30
C GLU A 230 14.68 -1.02 -5.49
N TYR A 231 14.22 -1.27 -6.71
CA TYR A 231 12.82 -1.57 -6.95
C TYR A 231 12.38 -2.83 -6.20
N THR A 232 11.28 -2.76 -5.49
CA THR A 232 10.78 -3.89 -4.69
C THR A 232 10.54 -5.14 -5.53
N GLN A 233 10.20 -4.97 -6.80
CA GLN A 233 9.90 -6.03 -7.77
C GLN A 233 11.15 -6.84 -8.18
N GLN A 234 12.35 -6.30 -7.95
CA GLN A 234 13.63 -6.96 -8.28
C GLN A 234 14.57 -7.09 -7.07
N ASP A 235 14.06 -6.83 -5.86
CA ASP A 235 14.82 -6.93 -4.61
C ASP A 235 14.81 -8.37 -4.07
N TYR A 236 15.93 -9.09 -4.28
CA TYR A 236 16.11 -10.46 -3.81
C TYR A 236 15.95 -10.58 -2.28
N ASP A 237 16.50 -9.61 -1.54
CA ASP A 237 16.49 -9.65 -0.09
C ASP A 237 15.07 -9.52 0.45
N LEU A 238 14.28 -8.64 -0.18
CA LEU A 238 12.88 -8.45 0.18
C LEU A 238 12.02 -9.67 -0.23
N LEU A 239 12.11 -10.11 -1.50
CA LEU A 239 11.21 -11.10 -2.07
C LEU A 239 11.58 -12.55 -1.75
N THR A 240 12.86 -12.85 -1.59
CA THR A 240 13.32 -14.20 -1.30
C THR A 240 13.72 -14.33 0.17
N THR A 241 14.71 -13.57 0.65
CA THR A 241 15.24 -13.77 1.99
C THR A 241 14.21 -13.47 3.07
N VAL A 242 13.55 -12.31 3.01
CA VAL A 242 12.57 -11.93 4.05
C VAL A 242 11.25 -12.66 3.87
N LEU A 243 10.64 -12.54 2.68
CA LEU A 243 9.30 -13.07 2.46
C LEU A 243 9.27 -14.60 2.52
N ARG A 244 10.22 -15.28 1.88
CA ARG A 244 10.22 -16.74 1.75
C ARG A 244 11.02 -17.45 2.84
N ASP A 245 12.30 -17.09 3.00
CA ASP A 245 13.18 -17.84 3.89
C ASP A 245 12.88 -17.55 5.36
N GLU A 246 12.58 -16.29 5.73
CA GLU A 246 12.24 -15.96 7.12
C GLU A 246 10.77 -16.21 7.45
N TRP A 247 9.83 -15.85 6.56
CA TRP A 247 8.41 -15.97 6.88
C TRP A 247 7.77 -17.26 6.38
N GLY A 248 8.44 -17.98 5.48
CA GLY A 248 7.96 -19.27 4.97
C GLY A 248 6.85 -19.14 3.94
N TYR A 249 6.85 -18.05 3.15
CA TYR A 249 5.85 -17.85 2.11
C TYR A 249 6.03 -18.84 0.95
N ASP A 250 4.97 -19.57 0.60
CA ASP A 250 4.95 -20.62 -0.42
C ASP A 250 4.12 -20.30 -1.67
N GLY A 251 3.50 -19.12 -1.73
CA GLY A 251 2.74 -18.65 -2.88
C GLY A 251 3.61 -18.00 -3.97
N ILE A 252 2.98 -17.33 -4.95
CA ILE A 252 3.67 -16.59 -5.99
C ILE A 252 3.76 -15.10 -5.67
N VAL A 253 4.84 -14.46 -6.13
CA VAL A 253 4.98 -13.01 -6.14
C VAL A 253 4.67 -12.52 -7.53
N ILE A 254 3.82 -11.50 -7.63
CA ILE A 254 3.47 -10.83 -8.89
C ILE A 254 3.91 -9.36 -8.82
N THR A 255 4.23 -8.75 -9.97
CA THR A 255 4.46 -7.31 -10.03
C THR A 255 3.15 -6.54 -9.90
N ASP A 256 3.21 -5.28 -9.50
CA ASP A 256 2.14 -4.32 -9.82
C ASP A 256 2.12 -4.04 -11.33
N TRP A 257 1.09 -3.38 -11.86
CA TRP A 257 0.83 -3.22 -13.30
C TRP A 257 1.74 -2.19 -13.96
N GLY A 258 2.46 -2.60 -15.00
CA GLY A 258 3.30 -1.69 -15.79
C GLY A 258 4.61 -1.31 -15.11
N TYR A 259 5.28 -2.29 -14.55
CA TYR A 259 6.60 -2.16 -13.93
C TYR A 259 7.69 -1.64 -14.91
N LYS A 260 8.78 -1.08 -14.35
CA LYS A 260 9.89 -0.47 -15.11
C LYS A 260 11.25 -1.17 -14.93
N GLU A 261 11.28 -2.25 -14.18
CA GLU A 261 12.48 -2.92 -13.73
C GLU A 261 13.14 -3.81 -14.79
N ASN A 262 14.29 -4.34 -14.40
CA ASN A 262 15.01 -5.34 -15.17
C ASN A 262 14.36 -6.72 -15.00
N THR A 263 13.72 -7.24 -16.06
CA THR A 263 13.05 -8.54 -16.10
C THR A 263 13.93 -9.69 -15.59
N VAL A 264 15.25 -9.70 -15.94
CA VAL A 264 16.20 -10.72 -15.49
C VAL A 264 16.39 -10.65 -13.98
N LYS A 265 16.62 -9.45 -13.44
CA LYS A 265 16.75 -9.25 -11.98
C LYS A 265 15.47 -9.63 -11.25
N ALA A 266 14.29 -9.30 -11.79
CA ALA A 266 13.00 -9.64 -11.18
C ALA A 266 12.84 -11.16 -11.05
N VAL A 267 13.15 -11.93 -12.11
CA VAL A 267 13.12 -13.39 -12.06
C VAL A 267 14.12 -13.94 -11.04
N GLN A 268 15.35 -13.41 -11.01
CA GLN A 268 16.37 -13.78 -10.02
C GLN A 268 15.93 -13.52 -8.59
N ALA A 269 15.30 -12.36 -8.35
CA ALA A 269 14.79 -11.97 -7.04
C ALA A 269 13.63 -12.85 -6.54
N GLY A 270 13.00 -13.63 -7.41
CA GLY A 270 11.87 -14.47 -7.05
C GLY A 270 10.53 -13.80 -7.23
N ASN A 271 10.45 -12.76 -8.08
CA ASN A 271 9.21 -12.30 -8.66
C ASN A 271 8.79 -13.33 -9.71
N ASP A 272 7.67 -13.99 -9.48
CA ASP A 272 7.29 -15.18 -10.26
C ASP A 272 6.50 -14.83 -11.52
N LEU A 273 5.75 -13.71 -11.50
CA LEU A 273 4.91 -13.30 -12.63
C LEU A 273 4.99 -11.77 -12.85
N MET A 274 5.35 -11.38 -14.05
CA MET A 274 5.39 -9.98 -14.49
C MET A 274 4.06 -9.58 -15.12
N ASP A 275 3.30 -8.68 -14.46
CA ASP A 275 2.00 -8.19 -14.92
C ASP A 275 2.06 -6.72 -15.40
N PRO A 276 1.26 -6.34 -16.40
CA PRO A 276 0.35 -7.15 -17.22
C PRO A 276 1.06 -8.01 -18.25
N GLY A 277 2.36 -7.89 -18.37
CA GLY A 277 3.23 -8.63 -19.25
C GLY A 277 3.24 -8.18 -20.73
N ALA A 278 4.40 -8.29 -21.34
CA ALA A 278 4.61 -8.01 -22.76
C ALA A 278 5.54 -9.05 -23.40
N ASP A 279 5.43 -9.25 -24.71
CA ASP A 279 6.20 -10.29 -25.40
C ASP A 279 7.71 -10.04 -25.37
N PHE A 280 8.15 -8.78 -25.33
CA PHE A 280 9.58 -8.44 -25.20
C PHE A 280 10.21 -8.97 -23.88
N GLU A 281 9.42 -9.15 -22.82
CA GLU A 281 9.90 -9.71 -21.57
C GLU A 281 10.16 -11.21 -21.67
N ILE A 282 9.34 -11.92 -22.43
CA ILE A 282 9.62 -13.33 -22.78
C ILE A 282 10.98 -13.41 -23.50
N GLU A 283 11.21 -12.51 -24.47
CA GLU A 283 12.47 -12.45 -25.22
C GLU A 283 13.67 -12.13 -24.29
N ARG A 284 13.50 -11.22 -23.31
CA ARG A 284 14.52 -10.89 -22.30
C ARG A 284 14.87 -12.08 -21.40
N ILE A 285 13.89 -12.86 -20.96
CA ILE A 285 14.11 -14.09 -20.19
C ILE A 285 14.87 -15.11 -21.02
N VAL A 286 14.40 -15.37 -22.24
CA VAL A 286 15.02 -16.35 -23.16
C VAL A 286 16.46 -15.94 -23.50
N SER A 287 16.70 -14.68 -23.85
CA SER A 287 18.06 -14.17 -24.14
C SER A 287 18.94 -14.18 -22.89
N GLY A 288 18.40 -13.78 -21.73
CA GLY A 288 19.10 -13.83 -20.46
C GLY A 288 19.63 -15.22 -20.13
N VAL A 289 18.85 -16.25 -20.35
CA VAL A 289 19.30 -17.65 -20.16
C VAL A 289 20.37 -18.04 -21.21
N LYS A 290 20.14 -17.74 -22.49
CA LYS A 290 21.08 -18.09 -23.58
C LYS A 290 22.44 -17.40 -23.43
N GLU A 291 22.47 -16.20 -22.88
CA GLU A 291 23.66 -15.39 -22.61
C GLU A 291 24.31 -15.67 -21.24
N GLY A 292 23.69 -16.49 -20.41
CA GLY A 292 24.20 -16.85 -19.08
C GLY A 292 23.99 -15.76 -18.01
N ARG A 293 23.18 -14.73 -18.28
CA ARG A 293 22.80 -13.68 -17.30
C ARG A 293 21.71 -14.15 -16.34
N LEU A 294 20.90 -15.15 -16.75
CA LEU A 294 19.83 -15.76 -15.94
C LEU A 294 20.06 -17.27 -15.88
N SER A 295 19.97 -17.86 -14.70
CA SER A 295 20.13 -19.30 -14.54
C SER A 295 18.82 -20.05 -14.89
N MET A 296 18.94 -21.27 -15.44
CA MET A 296 17.77 -22.15 -15.61
C MET A 296 17.14 -22.54 -14.27
N GLU A 297 17.93 -22.56 -13.19
CA GLU A 297 17.46 -22.87 -11.84
C GLU A 297 16.48 -21.80 -11.34
N ASP A 298 16.78 -20.52 -11.57
CA ASP A 298 15.88 -19.42 -11.22
C ASP A 298 14.58 -19.48 -12.01
N VAL A 299 14.68 -19.72 -13.33
CA VAL A 299 13.49 -19.89 -14.20
C VAL A 299 12.64 -21.07 -13.73
N ASP A 300 13.25 -22.24 -13.52
CA ASP A 300 12.55 -23.46 -13.12
C ASP A 300 11.92 -23.32 -11.73
N ARG A 301 12.59 -22.65 -10.81
CA ARG A 301 12.07 -22.34 -9.48
C ARG A 301 10.78 -21.51 -9.56
N ASN A 302 10.78 -20.43 -10.32
CA ASN A 302 9.62 -19.54 -10.45
C ASN A 302 8.48 -20.22 -11.23
N VAL A 303 8.78 -20.92 -12.33
CA VAL A 303 7.79 -21.68 -13.10
C VAL A 303 7.13 -22.76 -12.22
N ARG A 304 7.90 -23.48 -11.40
CA ARG A 304 7.35 -24.46 -10.45
C ARG A 304 6.30 -23.82 -9.54
N ARG A 305 6.60 -22.67 -8.96
CA ARG A 305 5.67 -21.93 -8.08
C ARG A 305 4.38 -21.56 -8.80
N ILE A 306 4.49 -21.11 -10.06
CA ILE A 306 3.30 -20.81 -10.86
C ILE A 306 2.49 -22.10 -11.13
N LEU A 307 3.13 -23.22 -11.44
CA LEU A 307 2.41 -24.49 -11.63
C LEU A 307 1.71 -24.95 -10.36
N GLU A 308 2.35 -24.80 -9.19
CA GLU A 308 1.78 -25.08 -7.87
C GLU A 308 0.61 -24.14 -7.54
N TYR A 309 0.68 -22.87 -7.97
CA TYR A 309 -0.42 -21.92 -7.89
C TYR A 309 -1.57 -22.31 -8.84
N VAL A 310 -1.28 -22.61 -10.11
CA VAL A 310 -2.30 -22.90 -11.13
C VAL A 310 -3.18 -24.07 -10.69
N VAL A 311 -2.63 -25.14 -10.13
CA VAL A 311 -3.41 -26.32 -9.73
C VAL A 311 -4.40 -26.04 -8.58
N ARG A 312 -4.21 -24.94 -7.85
CA ARG A 312 -5.13 -24.47 -6.79
C ARG A 312 -6.33 -23.74 -7.37
N THR A 313 -6.25 -23.18 -8.57
CA THR A 313 -7.23 -22.23 -9.12
C THR A 313 -8.56 -22.87 -9.49
N PRO A 314 -9.68 -22.14 -9.38
CA PRO A 314 -10.99 -22.56 -9.86
C PRO A 314 -10.99 -22.96 -11.34
N HIS A 315 -10.29 -22.23 -12.21
CA HIS A 315 -10.22 -22.56 -13.64
C HIS A 315 -9.53 -23.90 -13.89
N PHE A 316 -8.43 -24.20 -13.23
CA PHE A 316 -7.79 -25.52 -13.34
C PHE A 316 -8.70 -26.63 -12.87
N ARG A 317 -9.43 -26.42 -11.77
CA ARG A 317 -10.41 -27.37 -11.20
C ARG A 317 -11.72 -27.40 -11.98
N LYS A 318 -11.87 -26.59 -13.02
CA LYS A 318 -13.05 -26.50 -13.88
C LYS A 318 -14.33 -26.18 -13.08
N TYR A 319 -14.20 -25.26 -12.16
CA TYR A 319 -15.36 -24.78 -11.38
C TYR A 319 -16.41 -24.17 -12.33
N PRO A 320 -17.68 -24.58 -12.24
CA PRO A 320 -18.74 -24.11 -13.11
C PRO A 320 -19.34 -22.77 -12.59
N TYR A 321 -18.59 -21.68 -12.67
CA TYR A 321 -19.06 -20.37 -12.20
C TYR A 321 -20.33 -19.92 -12.94
N SER A 322 -21.22 -19.24 -12.20
CA SER A 322 -22.56 -18.91 -12.68
C SER A 322 -22.67 -17.54 -13.36
N SER A 323 -21.74 -16.63 -13.10
CA SER A 323 -21.80 -15.19 -13.43
C SER A 323 -23.05 -14.49 -12.85
N ARG A 324 -23.66 -15.04 -11.79
CA ARG A 324 -24.89 -14.54 -11.17
C ARG A 324 -24.87 -14.68 -9.65
N PRO A 325 -23.95 -14.02 -8.96
CA PRO A 325 -23.98 -13.98 -7.49
C PRO A 325 -25.26 -13.29 -6.97
N ASP A 326 -25.63 -13.55 -5.72
CA ASP A 326 -26.79 -12.92 -5.10
C ASP A 326 -26.46 -11.52 -4.58
N LEU A 327 -26.29 -10.56 -5.50
CA LEU A 327 -25.93 -9.16 -5.17
C LEU A 327 -26.90 -8.52 -4.17
N LYS A 328 -28.16 -8.97 -4.11
CA LYS A 328 -29.14 -8.43 -3.15
C LYS A 328 -28.82 -8.87 -1.73
N ALA A 329 -28.50 -10.14 -1.54
CA ALA A 329 -28.09 -10.64 -0.23
C ALA A 329 -26.74 -10.05 0.18
N HIS A 330 -25.83 -9.88 -0.77
CA HIS A 330 -24.50 -9.31 -0.54
C HIS A 330 -24.57 -7.84 -0.12
N ALA A 331 -25.44 -7.04 -0.72
CA ALA A 331 -25.69 -5.65 -0.32
C ALA A 331 -26.15 -5.52 1.15
N LEU A 332 -26.94 -6.48 1.64
CA LEU A 332 -27.35 -6.50 3.07
C LEU A 332 -26.16 -6.77 3.99
N THR A 333 -25.24 -7.65 3.60
CA THR A 333 -23.99 -7.89 4.33
C THR A 333 -23.10 -6.66 4.32
N ALA A 334 -22.98 -5.97 3.19
CA ALA A 334 -22.25 -4.71 3.08
C ALA A 334 -22.83 -3.63 4.02
N ARG A 335 -24.18 -3.51 4.11
CA ARG A 335 -24.86 -2.60 5.06
C ARG A 335 -24.55 -2.94 6.52
N GLU A 336 -24.64 -4.22 6.89
CA GLU A 336 -24.32 -4.67 8.25
C GLU A 336 -22.87 -4.35 8.60
N ALA A 337 -21.93 -4.68 7.71
CA ALA A 337 -20.51 -4.41 7.90
C ALA A 337 -20.23 -2.90 8.05
N ALA A 338 -20.85 -2.06 7.21
CA ALA A 338 -20.74 -0.61 7.34
C ALA A 338 -21.26 -0.12 8.70
N ALA A 339 -22.46 -0.54 9.09
CA ALA A 339 -23.09 -0.09 10.34
C ALA A 339 -22.30 -0.47 11.59
N GLU A 340 -21.72 -1.69 11.66
CA GLU A 340 -20.88 -2.16 12.77
C GLU A 340 -19.50 -1.45 12.80
N SER A 341 -19.12 -0.76 11.71
CA SER A 341 -17.81 -0.12 11.53
C SER A 341 -17.87 1.41 11.65
N ILE A 342 -19.03 2.05 11.44
CA ILE A 342 -19.19 3.52 11.55
C ILE A 342 -18.80 4.00 12.95
N ILE A 343 -18.03 5.10 12.98
CA ILE A 343 -17.47 5.66 14.20
C ILE A 343 -18.29 6.87 14.65
N LEU A 344 -18.65 6.91 15.92
CA LEU A 344 -19.23 8.09 16.56
C LEU A 344 -18.11 8.87 17.24
N LEU A 345 -17.70 10.01 16.64
CA LEU A 345 -16.60 10.85 17.15
C LEU A 345 -17.05 11.83 18.24
N ARG A 346 -18.29 12.27 18.17
CA ARG A 346 -18.83 13.25 19.10
C ARG A 346 -20.33 13.04 19.29
N ASN A 347 -20.84 13.18 20.54
CA ASN A 347 -22.26 13.13 20.86
C ASN A 347 -22.56 13.95 22.12
N GLN A 348 -22.61 15.26 21.96
CA GLN A 348 -22.94 16.19 23.04
C GLN A 348 -24.45 16.31 23.23
N ARG A 349 -24.88 16.59 24.43
CA ARG A 349 -26.29 16.80 24.79
C ARG A 349 -27.18 15.60 24.43
N GLN A 350 -26.61 14.40 24.30
CA GLN A 350 -27.34 13.20 23.84
C GLN A 350 -28.10 13.46 22.53
N THR A 351 -27.39 14.10 21.58
CA THR A 351 -27.93 14.48 20.27
C THR A 351 -28.38 13.28 19.47
N LEU A 352 -27.62 12.21 19.51
CA LEU A 352 -27.93 10.93 18.88
C LEU A 352 -28.23 9.87 19.95
N PRO A 353 -29.13 8.89 19.69
CA PRO A 353 -29.91 8.75 18.45
C PRO A 353 -31.01 9.80 18.33
N LEU A 354 -31.46 10.07 17.09
CA LEU A 354 -32.65 10.84 16.78
C LEU A 354 -33.92 10.02 17.06
N GLN A 355 -35.04 10.70 17.28
CA GLN A 355 -36.30 10.02 17.61
C GLN A 355 -37.07 9.50 16.40
N GLY A 356 -36.66 9.85 15.17
CA GLY A 356 -37.30 9.46 13.92
C GLY A 356 -38.60 10.26 13.58
N THR A 357 -38.89 11.28 14.38
CA THR A 357 -40.04 12.18 14.18
C THR A 357 -39.61 13.61 13.84
N GLU A 358 -38.33 13.89 13.88
CA GLU A 358 -37.78 15.21 13.61
C GLU A 358 -37.89 15.59 12.13
N ARG A 359 -38.16 16.88 11.90
CA ARG A 359 -37.95 17.49 10.59
C ARG A 359 -36.49 17.78 10.40
N VAL A 360 -35.91 17.21 9.36
CA VAL A 360 -34.47 17.29 9.09
C VAL A 360 -34.18 18.30 7.99
N ALA A 361 -33.33 19.27 8.27
CA ALA A 361 -32.67 20.07 7.27
C ALA A 361 -31.35 19.39 6.89
N LEU A 362 -31.33 18.77 5.70
CA LEU A 362 -30.17 18.06 5.17
C LEU A 362 -29.34 18.99 4.30
N TYR A 363 -28.06 19.16 4.63
CA TYR A 363 -27.10 20.03 3.99
C TYR A 363 -25.92 19.23 3.45
N GLY A 364 -25.19 19.85 2.52
CA GLY A 364 -23.97 19.30 1.93
C GLY A 364 -24.22 18.65 0.56
N VAL A 365 -23.36 18.96 -0.42
CA VAL A 365 -23.48 18.40 -1.79
C VAL A 365 -23.42 16.89 -1.76
N THR A 366 -22.59 16.31 -0.93
CA THR A 366 -22.44 14.86 -0.76
C THR A 366 -23.60 14.20 0.00
N SER A 367 -24.59 14.96 0.43
CA SER A 367 -25.86 14.35 0.90
C SER A 367 -26.65 13.68 -0.24
N ASP A 368 -26.52 14.19 -1.47
CA ASP A 368 -27.15 13.65 -2.68
C ASP A 368 -26.14 12.82 -3.51
N ASP A 369 -24.91 13.31 -3.64
CA ASP A 369 -23.80 12.62 -4.31
C ASP A 369 -22.91 11.89 -3.29
N PHE A 370 -23.42 10.83 -2.69
CA PHE A 370 -22.78 10.11 -1.58
C PHE A 370 -21.60 9.25 -2.04
N ILE A 371 -20.42 9.43 -1.44
CA ILE A 371 -19.17 8.74 -1.81
C ILE A 371 -19.18 7.33 -1.25
N ALA A 372 -19.43 6.34 -2.10
CA ALA A 372 -19.47 4.93 -1.71
C ALA A 372 -18.09 4.28 -1.61
N GLY A 373 -17.10 4.73 -2.38
CA GLY A 373 -15.74 4.15 -2.46
C GLY A 373 -14.72 5.13 -3.01
N GLY A 374 -13.47 4.70 -3.14
CA GLY A 374 -12.41 5.45 -3.80
C GLY A 374 -12.37 5.22 -5.30
N THR A 375 -11.47 5.94 -6.00
CA THR A 375 -11.21 5.82 -7.44
C THR A 375 -9.96 4.98 -7.73
N GLY A 376 -9.72 4.63 -9.00
CA GLY A 376 -8.60 3.80 -9.43
C GLY A 376 -8.90 2.30 -9.37
N SER A 377 -7.92 1.45 -9.07
CA SER A 377 -8.09 -0.01 -8.97
C SER A 377 -9.07 -0.43 -7.86
N GLY A 378 -9.28 0.44 -6.86
CA GLY A 378 -10.29 0.26 -5.81
C GLY A 378 -11.74 0.60 -6.21
N GLU A 379 -11.97 1.10 -7.43
CA GLU A 379 -13.30 1.45 -7.90
C GLU A 379 -14.11 0.21 -8.30
N VAL A 380 -15.39 0.21 -7.93
CA VAL A 380 -16.34 -0.88 -8.24
C VAL A 380 -17.52 -0.30 -9.00
N THR A 381 -17.90 -0.90 -10.13
CA THR A 381 -19.13 -0.57 -10.84
C THR A 381 -20.30 -1.19 -10.09
N LYS A 382 -21.01 -0.37 -9.33
CA LYS A 382 -22.10 -0.78 -8.45
C LYS A 382 -23.45 -0.70 -9.17
N PRO A 383 -24.42 -1.59 -8.88
CA PRO A 383 -25.75 -1.50 -9.47
C PRO A 383 -26.52 -0.23 -9.03
N TYR A 384 -26.18 0.33 -7.88
CA TYR A 384 -26.74 1.56 -7.32
C TYR A 384 -25.89 2.03 -6.13
N VAL A 385 -26.05 3.29 -5.76
CA VAL A 385 -25.56 3.86 -4.49
C VAL A 385 -26.75 4.54 -3.81
N VAL A 386 -27.05 4.18 -2.56
CA VAL A 386 -28.06 4.86 -1.75
C VAL A 386 -27.45 6.17 -1.23
N ASN A 387 -28.13 7.30 -1.47
CA ASN A 387 -27.70 8.59 -0.92
C ASN A 387 -28.41 8.93 0.42
N MET A 388 -27.95 9.98 1.11
CA MET A 388 -28.50 10.33 2.42
C MET A 388 -29.95 10.79 2.37
N THR A 389 -30.38 11.40 1.27
CA THR A 389 -31.78 11.79 1.06
C THR A 389 -32.68 10.56 1.06
N GLN A 390 -32.35 9.56 0.25
CA GLN A 390 -33.10 8.29 0.17
C GLN A 390 -33.12 7.56 1.53
N ALA A 391 -31.93 7.42 2.14
CA ALA A 391 -31.79 6.68 3.39
C ALA A 391 -32.58 7.30 4.56
N LEU A 392 -32.62 8.63 4.67
CA LEU A 392 -33.36 9.30 5.73
C LEU A 392 -34.89 9.25 5.48
N GLU A 393 -35.34 9.37 4.23
CA GLU A 393 -36.76 9.18 3.88
C GLU A 393 -37.22 7.75 4.16
N GLU A 394 -36.43 6.75 3.80
CA GLU A 394 -36.74 5.34 4.11
C GLU A 394 -36.74 5.05 5.63
N ALA A 395 -35.89 5.76 6.39
CA ALA A 395 -35.89 5.72 7.86
C ALA A 395 -37.09 6.46 8.51
N GLY A 396 -37.94 7.14 7.70
CA GLY A 396 -39.16 7.80 8.15
C GLY A 396 -39.03 9.27 8.50
N PHE A 397 -37.85 9.88 8.28
CA PHE A 397 -37.69 11.32 8.52
C PHE A 397 -38.36 12.21 7.48
N VAL A 398 -38.86 13.35 7.93
CA VAL A 398 -39.40 14.40 7.04
C VAL A 398 -38.27 15.38 6.69
N LEU A 399 -37.81 15.34 5.44
CA LEU A 399 -36.80 16.24 4.96
C LEU A 399 -37.34 17.59 4.50
N ASP A 400 -36.53 18.64 4.64
CA ASP A 400 -36.86 19.94 4.07
C ASP A 400 -36.84 19.90 2.55
N ALA A 401 -38.01 20.11 1.93
CA ALA A 401 -38.17 19.98 0.48
C ALA A 401 -37.39 21.01 -0.33
N SER A 402 -37.13 22.22 0.22
CA SER A 402 -36.37 23.25 -0.48
C SER A 402 -34.89 22.93 -0.53
N LEU A 403 -34.32 22.45 0.58
CA LEU A 403 -32.94 21.99 0.63
C LEU A 403 -32.72 20.73 -0.23
N LYS A 404 -33.63 19.76 -0.13
CA LYS A 404 -33.60 18.57 -0.99
C LYS A 404 -33.55 18.95 -2.47
N GLY A 405 -34.45 19.85 -2.92
CA GLY A 405 -34.46 20.32 -4.31
C GLY A 405 -33.20 21.09 -4.70
N TYR A 406 -32.66 21.89 -3.79
CA TYR A 406 -31.44 22.65 -4.00
C TYR A 406 -30.24 21.73 -4.23
N TYR A 407 -29.98 20.79 -3.32
CA TYR A 407 -28.82 19.91 -3.41
C TYR A 407 -28.96 18.87 -4.55
N ALA A 408 -30.15 18.39 -4.86
CA ALA A 408 -30.35 17.52 -6.03
C ALA A 408 -30.04 18.21 -7.37
N LEU A 409 -30.39 19.52 -7.49
CA LEU A 409 -30.02 20.31 -8.68
C LEU A 409 -28.51 20.60 -8.72
N ALA A 410 -27.93 20.88 -7.57
CA ALA A 410 -26.51 21.15 -7.41
C ALA A 410 -25.66 19.94 -7.76
N SER A 411 -25.95 18.78 -7.18
CA SER A 411 -25.30 17.50 -7.47
C SER A 411 -25.35 17.18 -8.96
N LYS A 412 -26.50 17.33 -9.60
CA LYS A 412 -26.66 17.10 -11.03
C LYS A 412 -25.84 18.07 -11.90
N ALA A 413 -25.75 19.34 -11.50
CA ALA A 413 -24.96 20.35 -12.19
C ALA A 413 -23.45 20.07 -12.07
N LEU A 414 -23.01 19.63 -10.90
CA LEU A 414 -21.62 19.23 -10.65
C LEU A 414 -21.25 17.96 -11.40
N GLN A 415 -22.12 16.93 -11.42
CA GLN A 415 -21.89 15.72 -12.23
C GLN A 415 -21.69 16.06 -13.71
N GLY A 416 -22.50 16.92 -14.31
CA GLY A 416 -22.32 17.35 -15.68
C GLY A 416 -21.03 18.13 -15.93
N ARG A 417 -20.45 18.73 -14.90
CA ARG A 417 -19.14 19.39 -14.95
C ARG A 417 -18.01 18.36 -14.85
N TYR A 418 -18.12 17.40 -13.95
CA TYR A 418 -17.17 16.30 -13.78
C TYR A 418 -17.11 15.35 -14.99
N ASP A 419 -18.20 15.16 -15.72
CA ASP A 419 -18.23 14.37 -16.97
C ASP A 419 -17.42 15.02 -18.11
N MET A 420 -17.06 16.30 -17.98
CA MET A 420 -16.23 17.05 -18.93
C MET A 420 -14.80 17.27 -18.47
N GLU A 421 -14.48 16.95 -17.24
CA GLU A 421 -13.14 17.04 -16.65
C GLU A 421 -12.47 15.67 -16.66
N PHE A 422 -11.15 15.64 -16.78
CA PHE A 422 -10.39 14.39 -16.65
C PHE A 422 -10.66 13.76 -15.27
N GLU A 423 -10.61 12.43 -15.19
CA GLU A 423 -10.86 11.67 -13.93
C GLU A 423 -10.08 12.20 -12.73
N GLU A 424 -8.93 12.80 -12.99
CA GLU A 424 -8.02 13.39 -12.02
C GLU A 424 -8.58 14.64 -11.32
N ASP A 425 -9.53 15.35 -11.95
CA ASP A 425 -10.10 16.61 -11.43
C ASP A 425 -11.43 16.43 -10.66
N ARG A 426 -11.93 15.20 -10.54
CA ARG A 426 -13.21 14.87 -9.87
C ARG A 426 -13.20 14.93 -8.34
N GLU A 427 -12.10 15.41 -7.74
CA GLU A 427 -11.86 15.27 -6.29
C GLU A 427 -12.61 16.27 -5.42
N HIS A 428 -12.90 17.45 -5.91
CA HIS A 428 -13.55 18.49 -5.12
C HIS A 428 -15.05 18.59 -5.40
N ARG A 429 -15.84 18.07 -4.46
CA ARG A 429 -17.26 18.34 -4.38
C ARG A 429 -17.47 19.64 -3.62
N GLU A 430 -17.29 20.76 -4.32
CA GLU A 430 -17.42 22.11 -3.77
C GLU A 430 -18.75 22.29 -3.05
N GLU A 431 -18.70 22.70 -1.79
CA GLU A 431 -19.91 23.06 -1.06
C GLU A 431 -20.50 24.36 -1.65
N LEU A 432 -21.81 24.37 -1.77
CA LEU A 432 -22.50 25.51 -2.38
C LEU A 432 -22.89 26.56 -1.34
N PRO A 433 -22.68 27.84 -1.65
CA PRO A 433 -22.94 28.92 -0.70
C PRO A 433 -24.43 29.05 -0.41
N LEU A 434 -24.80 28.91 0.85
CA LEU A 434 -26.13 29.23 1.36
C LEU A 434 -26.07 30.53 2.15
N THR A 435 -27.05 31.43 1.89
CA THR A 435 -27.11 32.69 2.66
C THR A 435 -27.45 32.44 4.13
N ALA A 436 -26.91 33.21 5.03
CA ALA A 436 -27.24 33.19 6.45
C ALA A 436 -28.76 33.33 6.70
N THR A 437 -29.44 34.15 5.88
CA THR A 437 -30.91 34.36 5.97
C THR A 437 -31.64 33.03 5.62
N SER A 438 -31.20 32.29 4.59
CA SER A 438 -31.80 31.01 4.27
C SER A 438 -31.65 30.02 5.41
N ILE A 439 -30.45 29.90 5.96
CA ILE A 439 -30.17 28.98 7.09
C ILE A 439 -30.96 29.39 8.32
N ALA A 440 -31.05 30.67 8.61
CA ALA A 440 -31.85 31.19 9.73
C ALA A 440 -33.35 30.86 9.59
N TYR A 441 -33.90 30.94 8.38
CA TYR A 441 -35.25 30.51 8.08
C TYR A 441 -35.42 29.01 8.26
N GLN A 442 -34.51 28.18 7.70
CA GLN A 442 -34.55 26.73 7.85
C GLN A 442 -34.49 26.29 9.31
N ALA A 443 -33.72 27.01 10.13
CA ALA A 443 -33.64 26.78 11.58
C ALA A 443 -34.97 27.10 12.31
N THR A 444 -35.94 27.81 11.70
CA THR A 444 -37.26 28.00 12.31
C THR A 444 -38.18 26.81 12.11
N ILE A 445 -38.13 26.15 10.95
CA ILE A 445 -39.08 25.13 10.51
C ILE A 445 -38.60 23.70 10.67
N ASN A 446 -37.30 23.44 10.84
CA ASN A 446 -36.71 22.14 11.04
C ASN A 446 -36.19 21.95 12.46
N ASP A 447 -36.11 20.71 12.95
CA ASP A 447 -35.75 20.35 14.33
C ASP A 447 -34.25 20.06 14.48
N VAL A 448 -33.63 19.59 13.44
CA VAL A 448 -32.21 19.22 13.41
C VAL A 448 -31.59 19.56 12.05
N ALA A 449 -30.36 20.06 12.08
CA ALA A 449 -29.52 20.18 10.91
C ALA A 449 -28.59 18.95 10.82
N VAL A 450 -28.59 18.27 9.67
CA VAL A 450 -27.63 17.22 9.31
C VAL A 450 -26.83 17.74 8.13
N VAL A 451 -25.51 17.76 8.24
CA VAL A 451 -24.62 18.19 7.14
C VAL A 451 -23.65 17.09 6.80
N VAL A 452 -23.44 16.83 5.51
CA VAL A 452 -22.54 15.81 5.00
C VAL A 452 -21.37 16.48 4.30
N PHE A 453 -20.17 16.28 4.81
CA PHE A 453 -18.94 16.69 4.15
C PHE A 453 -18.30 15.50 3.45
N GLY A 454 -17.93 15.68 2.19
CA GLY A 454 -17.33 14.64 1.38
C GLY A 454 -15.90 14.96 0.95
N ARG A 455 -15.06 13.92 0.91
CA ARG A 455 -13.73 13.96 0.29
C ARG A 455 -13.54 12.67 -0.49
N GLN A 456 -13.35 12.81 -1.80
CA GLN A 456 -12.95 11.68 -2.64
C GLN A 456 -11.47 11.40 -2.38
N ALA A 457 -11.09 10.13 -2.33
CA ALA A 457 -9.70 9.70 -2.35
C ALA A 457 -9.55 8.61 -3.41
N GLY A 458 -8.36 8.45 -3.95
CA GLY A 458 -8.15 7.55 -5.07
C GLY A 458 -6.68 7.22 -5.31
N GLU A 459 -6.47 6.32 -6.23
CA GLU A 459 -5.17 5.91 -6.73
C GLU A 459 -4.62 6.94 -7.71
N GLY A 460 -3.29 7.07 -7.77
CA GLY A 460 -2.55 7.92 -8.70
C GLY A 460 -2.32 9.34 -8.23
N LYS A 461 -2.96 9.78 -7.15
CA LYS A 461 -2.87 11.13 -6.63
C LYS A 461 -2.98 11.20 -5.12
N ASP A 462 -2.08 11.96 -4.51
CA ASP A 462 -2.16 12.28 -3.09
C ASP A 462 -3.11 13.46 -2.85
N ARG A 463 -3.66 13.53 -1.65
CA ARG A 463 -4.56 14.57 -1.17
C ARG A 463 -3.79 15.86 -0.85
N HIS A 464 -4.52 16.96 -0.68
CA HIS A 464 -3.97 18.27 -0.34
C HIS A 464 -4.23 18.68 1.12
N VAL A 465 -3.43 19.62 1.64
CA VAL A 465 -3.67 20.19 2.97
C VAL A 465 -4.86 21.13 2.92
N ALA A 466 -4.79 22.16 2.04
CA ALA A 466 -5.84 23.14 1.89
C ALA A 466 -7.08 22.54 1.21
N ASP A 467 -8.24 22.85 1.73
CA ASP A 467 -9.56 22.52 1.19
C ASP A 467 -9.88 21.01 1.04
N ASP A 468 -8.96 20.13 1.46
CA ASP A 468 -9.14 18.67 1.48
C ASP A 468 -8.89 18.10 2.90
N PHE A 469 -7.64 18.09 3.40
CA PHE A 469 -7.38 17.75 4.81
C PHE A 469 -8.02 18.80 5.75
N GLU A 470 -7.92 20.06 5.42
CA GLU A 470 -8.67 21.13 6.08
C GLU A 470 -10.04 21.33 5.41
N ILE A 471 -11.03 21.76 6.18
CA ILE A 471 -12.34 22.13 5.61
C ILE A 471 -12.26 23.45 4.85
N THR A 472 -13.05 23.56 3.76
CA THR A 472 -13.12 24.76 2.94
C THR A 472 -13.67 25.95 3.70
N ALA A 473 -13.48 27.15 3.17
CA ALA A 473 -14.05 28.37 3.74
C ALA A 473 -15.59 28.33 3.76
N GLU A 474 -16.20 27.76 2.71
CA GLU A 474 -17.65 27.58 2.55
C GLU A 474 -18.20 26.60 3.57
N GLU A 475 -17.56 25.45 3.77
CA GLU A 475 -17.95 24.45 4.79
C GLU A 475 -17.84 25.06 6.19
N ARG A 476 -16.79 25.81 6.47
CA ARG A 476 -16.59 26.50 7.74
C ARG A 476 -17.68 27.53 7.98
N GLN A 477 -18.00 28.35 6.99
CA GLN A 477 -19.06 29.36 7.08
C GLN A 477 -20.43 28.70 7.27
N LEU A 478 -20.71 27.58 6.57
CA LEU A 478 -21.93 26.80 6.75
C LEU A 478 -22.05 26.30 8.19
N LEU A 479 -21.00 25.67 8.75
CA LEU A 479 -21.01 25.21 10.15
C LEU A 479 -21.21 26.35 11.16
N GLN A 480 -20.57 27.48 10.93
CA GLN A 480 -20.74 28.66 11.80
C GLN A 480 -22.19 29.11 11.78
N ASN A 481 -22.80 29.23 10.62
CA ASN A 481 -24.20 29.63 10.47
C ASN A 481 -25.15 28.60 11.10
N LEU A 482 -24.92 27.30 10.88
CA LEU A 482 -25.70 26.23 11.51
C LEU A 482 -25.60 26.26 13.03
N ASN A 483 -24.40 26.45 13.55
CA ASN A 483 -24.16 26.60 14.98
C ASN A 483 -24.91 27.82 15.53
N GLU A 484 -24.81 29.01 14.89
CA GLU A 484 -25.48 30.21 15.32
C GLU A 484 -26.99 30.06 15.32
N TYR A 485 -27.59 29.61 14.22
CA TYR A 485 -29.05 29.67 14.07
C TYR A 485 -29.78 28.45 14.65
N TYR A 486 -29.23 27.25 14.61
CA TYR A 486 -29.87 26.08 15.22
C TYR A 486 -29.65 26.02 16.72
N ARG A 487 -28.39 26.17 17.20
CA ARG A 487 -28.11 26.02 18.64
C ARG A 487 -28.66 27.20 19.47
N SER A 488 -28.73 28.40 18.91
CA SER A 488 -29.43 29.53 19.59
C SER A 488 -30.91 29.26 19.85
N ARG A 489 -31.51 28.34 19.07
CA ARG A 489 -32.90 27.90 19.22
C ARG A 489 -33.02 26.56 19.99
N GLY A 490 -31.94 26.09 20.61
CA GLY A 490 -31.90 24.82 21.32
C GLY A 490 -31.92 23.59 20.41
N LYS A 491 -31.79 23.78 19.10
CA LYS A 491 -31.79 22.71 18.10
C LYS A 491 -30.37 22.11 17.93
N ARG A 492 -30.26 21.01 17.22
CA ARG A 492 -29.07 20.15 17.12
C ARG A 492 -28.42 20.29 15.75
N VAL A 493 -27.09 20.14 15.72
CA VAL A 493 -26.26 20.09 14.49
C VAL A 493 -25.48 18.78 14.49
N VAL A 494 -25.72 17.96 13.48
CA VAL A 494 -25.05 16.66 13.24
C VAL A 494 -24.18 16.77 11.99
N VAL A 495 -22.92 16.38 12.08
CA VAL A 495 -21.99 16.30 10.94
C VAL A 495 -21.73 14.84 10.59
N ILE A 496 -21.75 14.52 9.31
CA ILE A 496 -21.39 13.22 8.74
C ILE A 496 -20.17 13.43 7.86
N LEU A 497 -19.10 12.72 8.15
CA LEU A 497 -17.82 12.80 7.42
C LEU A 497 -17.71 11.65 6.42
N ASN A 498 -18.21 11.86 5.20
CA ASN A 498 -18.11 10.91 4.10
C ASN A 498 -16.80 11.14 3.33
N VAL A 499 -15.70 10.72 3.93
CA VAL A 499 -14.33 11.06 3.52
C VAL A 499 -13.49 9.81 3.28
N GLY A 500 -12.60 9.84 2.29
CA GLY A 500 -11.69 8.74 1.99
C GLY A 500 -10.42 8.69 2.86
N GLY A 501 -10.18 9.71 3.69
CA GLY A 501 -9.02 9.80 4.58
C GLY A 501 -9.24 10.77 5.72
N VAL A 502 -8.27 10.88 6.63
CA VAL A 502 -8.32 11.79 7.79
C VAL A 502 -8.46 13.23 7.33
N ILE A 503 -9.32 13.99 8.03
CA ILE A 503 -9.43 15.44 7.88
C ILE A 503 -9.19 16.13 9.21
N GLU A 504 -8.78 17.40 9.17
CA GLU A 504 -8.63 18.24 10.34
C GLU A 504 -10.02 18.50 11.00
N THR A 505 -10.11 18.24 12.29
CA THR A 505 -11.36 18.42 13.04
C THR A 505 -11.22 19.33 14.25
N ALA A 506 -10.01 19.59 14.71
CA ALA A 506 -9.77 20.33 15.96
C ALA A 506 -10.31 21.75 15.90
N SER A 507 -10.18 22.43 14.74
CA SER A 507 -10.58 23.83 14.58
C SER A 507 -12.10 24.05 14.53
N TRP A 508 -12.90 23.01 14.22
CA TRP A 508 -14.33 23.17 13.98
C TRP A 508 -15.25 22.18 14.71
N LYS A 509 -14.75 21.07 15.22
CA LYS A 509 -15.59 20.02 15.88
C LYS A 509 -16.49 20.58 17.00
N HIS A 510 -16.12 21.70 17.61
CA HIS A 510 -16.91 22.35 18.64
C HIS A 510 -18.22 22.99 18.12
N LEU A 511 -18.34 23.21 16.80
CA LEU A 511 -19.53 23.73 16.13
C LEU A 511 -20.62 22.70 15.94
N ALA A 512 -20.29 21.40 16.00
CA ALA A 512 -21.23 20.29 15.88
C ALA A 512 -21.61 19.71 17.25
N ASP A 513 -22.85 19.20 17.39
CA ASP A 513 -23.28 18.48 18.59
C ASP A 513 -22.97 16.99 18.50
N ALA A 514 -23.06 16.41 17.29
CA ALA A 514 -22.65 15.05 17.00
C ALA A 514 -21.85 14.99 15.70
N ILE A 515 -20.89 14.06 15.64
CA ILE A 515 -20.07 13.81 14.46
C ILE A 515 -20.00 12.29 14.23
N LEU A 516 -20.43 11.85 13.05
CA LEU A 516 -20.30 10.48 12.57
C LEU A 516 -19.23 10.40 11.47
N LEU A 517 -18.47 9.32 11.46
CA LEU A 517 -17.45 9.04 10.46
C LEU A 517 -17.73 7.67 9.82
N PRO A 518 -18.48 7.64 8.71
CA PRO A 518 -18.70 6.44 7.92
C PRO A 518 -17.58 6.15 6.90
N TRP A 519 -16.55 7.00 6.77
CA TRP A 519 -15.59 6.93 5.67
C TRP A 519 -16.28 6.84 4.30
N SER A 520 -15.85 5.91 3.42
CA SER A 520 -16.55 5.53 2.18
C SER A 520 -17.21 4.16 2.37
N PRO A 521 -18.52 4.13 2.69
CA PRO A 521 -19.13 2.95 3.32
C PRO A 521 -19.82 1.96 2.37
N GLY A 522 -19.50 1.99 1.07
CA GLY A 522 -20.10 1.10 0.09
C GLY A 522 -21.48 1.54 -0.38
N GLN A 523 -22.08 0.74 -1.26
CA GLN A 523 -23.35 1.09 -1.94
C GLN A 523 -24.54 1.29 -1.00
N GLU A 524 -24.56 0.63 0.16
CA GLU A 524 -25.60 0.70 1.20
C GLU A 524 -25.21 1.63 2.37
N GLY A 525 -24.14 2.38 2.20
CA GLY A 525 -23.54 3.15 3.27
C GLY A 525 -24.44 4.20 3.90
N ALA A 526 -25.22 4.92 3.12
CA ALA A 526 -26.16 5.90 3.66
C ALA A 526 -27.27 5.24 4.51
N ASN A 527 -27.71 4.04 4.13
CA ASN A 527 -28.63 3.24 4.93
C ASN A 527 -28.00 2.83 6.27
N ALA A 528 -26.73 2.45 6.27
CA ALA A 528 -25.99 2.15 7.51
C ALA A 528 -25.86 3.39 8.41
N VAL A 529 -25.62 4.58 7.84
CA VAL A 529 -25.62 5.84 8.58
C VAL A 529 -26.98 6.13 9.20
N ALA A 530 -28.08 5.93 8.44
CA ALA A 530 -29.45 6.10 8.95
C ALA A 530 -29.77 5.11 10.09
N ASP A 531 -29.27 3.86 10.02
CA ASP A 531 -29.41 2.88 11.11
C ASP A 531 -28.71 3.35 12.40
N ILE A 532 -27.56 4.06 12.30
CA ILE A 532 -26.90 4.68 13.45
C ILE A 532 -27.71 5.89 13.92
N LEU A 533 -28.08 6.82 13.02
CA LEU A 533 -28.80 8.04 13.39
C LEU A 533 -30.12 7.75 14.15
N THR A 534 -30.81 6.69 13.80
CA THR A 534 -32.06 6.25 14.45
C THR A 534 -31.87 5.39 15.69
N GLY A 535 -30.64 4.98 16.00
CA GLY A 535 -30.35 4.06 17.11
C GLY A 535 -30.78 2.61 16.85
N LYS A 536 -31.15 2.24 15.62
CA LYS A 536 -31.38 0.85 15.21
C LYS A 536 -30.12 0.02 15.38
N VAL A 537 -28.96 0.62 15.08
CA VAL A 537 -27.64 0.10 15.41
C VAL A 537 -26.95 1.07 16.39
N ASN A 538 -26.40 0.53 17.47
CA ASN A 538 -25.56 1.28 18.39
C ASN A 538 -24.13 1.31 17.83
N PRO A 539 -23.54 2.50 17.61
CA PRO A 539 -22.20 2.59 17.04
C PRO A 539 -21.16 1.87 17.91
N SER A 540 -20.26 1.15 17.27
CA SER A 540 -19.20 0.37 17.93
C SER A 540 -17.87 0.43 17.19
N GLY A 541 -17.79 1.21 16.12
CA GLY A 541 -16.57 1.47 15.37
C GLY A 541 -15.56 2.29 16.17
N LYS A 542 -14.27 2.06 15.93
CA LYS A 542 -13.14 2.74 16.55
C LYS A 542 -12.15 3.21 15.49
N LEU A 543 -11.48 4.33 15.72
CA LEU A 543 -10.48 4.88 14.79
C LEU A 543 -9.31 3.91 14.58
N PRO A 544 -9.01 3.52 13.36
CA PRO A 544 -7.81 2.72 13.06
C PRO A 544 -6.57 3.58 12.83
N MET A 545 -6.69 4.89 12.98
CA MET A 545 -5.59 5.86 12.94
C MET A 545 -5.91 7.09 13.80
N THR A 546 -4.88 7.84 14.14
CA THR A 546 -4.96 9.08 14.90
C THR A 546 -5.45 10.26 14.04
N PHE A 547 -6.29 11.12 14.59
CA PHE A 547 -6.67 12.40 14.00
C PHE A 547 -5.84 13.51 14.66
N PRO A 548 -4.86 14.09 13.98
CA PRO A 548 -4.02 15.16 14.53
C PRO A 548 -4.80 16.46 14.70
N ASN A 549 -4.26 17.41 15.45
CA ASN A 549 -4.85 18.74 15.55
C ASN A 549 -4.57 19.56 14.29
N THR A 550 -3.35 19.49 13.75
CA THR A 550 -2.95 20.19 12.52
C THR A 550 -2.07 19.28 11.68
N TYR A 551 -1.89 19.60 10.41
CA TYR A 551 -1.03 18.82 9.52
C TYR A 551 0.43 18.81 9.97
N VAL A 552 0.94 19.94 10.47
CA VAL A 552 2.34 20.06 10.90
C VAL A 552 2.68 19.26 12.17
N ASP A 553 1.67 18.79 12.92
CA ASP A 553 1.87 17.91 14.07
C ASP A 553 2.18 16.45 13.65
N ILE A 554 2.02 16.13 12.38
CA ILE A 554 2.23 14.76 11.84
C ILE A 554 3.73 14.53 11.68
N PRO A 555 4.29 13.44 12.23
CA PRO A 555 5.73 13.22 12.17
C PRO A 555 6.28 13.13 10.73
N SER A 556 5.49 12.61 9.78
CA SER A 556 5.86 12.51 8.36
C SER A 556 5.56 13.77 7.53
N ALA A 557 4.97 14.83 8.11
CA ALA A 557 4.53 16.02 7.35
C ALA A 557 5.67 16.75 6.64
N ARG A 558 6.86 16.76 7.25
CA ARG A 558 8.03 17.44 6.68
C ARG A 558 8.52 16.78 5.40
N ASP A 559 8.48 15.46 5.36
CA ASP A 559 9.12 14.67 4.33
C ASP A 559 8.12 14.12 3.29
N PHE A 560 6.81 14.34 3.49
CA PHE A 560 5.78 13.94 2.54
C PHE A 560 5.68 14.94 1.38
N PRO A 561 5.60 14.52 0.11
CA PRO A 561 5.64 15.40 -1.07
C PRO A 561 4.26 16.05 -1.36
N TYR A 562 3.69 16.78 -0.42
CA TYR A 562 2.44 17.53 -0.66
C TYR A 562 2.70 18.83 -1.47
N ASP A 563 1.64 19.36 -2.13
CA ASP A 563 1.68 20.52 -3.05
C ASP A 563 2.64 20.36 -4.25
N TYR A 564 2.88 19.12 -4.68
CA TYR A 564 3.64 18.83 -5.88
C TYR A 564 2.77 19.15 -7.12
N ASP A 565 3.28 19.99 -8.03
CA ASP A 565 2.67 20.23 -9.34
C ASP A 565 3.49 19.53 -10.43
N PRO A 566 2.99 18.42 -11.03
CA PRO A 566 3.70 17.69 -12.07
C PRO A 566 3.88 18.49 -13.36
N HIS A 567 3.09 19.56 -13.57
CA HIS A 567 3.16 20.43 -14.74
C HIS A 567 4.11 21.62 -14.55
N ALA A 568 4.56 21.89 -13.33
CA ALA A 568 5.53 22.92 -13.03
C ALA A 568 6.95 22.45 -13.37
N LEU A 569 7.36 22.57 -14.62
CA LEU A 569 8.68 22.18 -15.13
C LEU A 569 9.89 22.79 -14.38
N ALA A 570 9.67 23.78 -13.52
CA ALA A 570 10.74 24.56 -12.89
C ALA A 570 11.04 24.21 -11.42
N HIS A 571 10.19 23.47 -10.72
CA HIS A 571 10.32 23.28 -9.27
C HIS A 571 9.85 21.88 -8.83
N ARG A 572 10.60 20.81 -9.20
CA ARG A 572 10.50 19.55 -8.45
C ARG A 572 10.91 19.85 -7.01
N LYS A 573 10.05 19.52 -6.05
CA LYS A 573 10.44 19.51 -4.64
C LYS A 573 11.53 18.46 -4.43
N ASP A 574 12.46 18.72 -3.54
CA ASP A 574 13.62 17.87 -3.28
C ASP A 574 13.27 16.43 -2.83
N ASN A 575 12.02 16.14 -2.49
CA ASN A 575 11.54 14.87 -1.98
C ASN A 575 10.58 14.12 -2.90
N VAL A 576 10.51 14.45 -4.19
CA VAL A 576 9.62 13.76 -5.14
C VAL A 576 10.23 12.45 -5.61
N ASP A 577 11.52 12.45 -5.89
CA ASP A 577 12.24 11.27 -6.39
C ASP A 577 12.63 10.31 -5.25
N PHE A 578 12.63 10.79 -4.02
CA PHE A 578 12.81 9.98 -2.81
C PHE A 578 12.05 10.58 -1.64
N THR A 579 11.68 9.73 -0.69
CA THR A 579 11.03 10.15 0.55
C THR A 579 11.72 9.53 1.74
N CYS A 580 12.32 10.38 2.59
CA CYS A 580 12.95 9.94 3.83
C CYS A 580 11.86 9.68 4.89
N TYR A 581 11.87 8.49 5.49
CA TYR A 581 10.97 8.15 6.58
C TYR A 581 11.65 8.49 7.92
N THR A 582 11.91 9.81 8.10
CA THR A 582 12.69 10.32 9.24
C THR A 582 11.99 10.15 10.58
N GLU A 583 10.69 9.92 10.56
CA GLU A 583 9.93 9.57 11.74
C GLU A 583 10.25 8.18 12.29
N ASP A 584 10.95 7.32 11.53
CA ASP A 584 11.35 5.98 11.94
C ASP A 584 10.15 5.16 12.46
N ILE A 585 10.23 4.57 13.66
CA ILE A 585 9.12 3.81 14.27
C ILE A 585 7.99 4.68 14.83
N TRP A 586 8.16 6.00 14.80
CA TRP A 586 7.25 6.97 15.41
C TRP A 586 6.08 7.31 14.50
N VAL A 587 5.33 6.32 14.08
CA VAL A 587 4.15 6.47 13.23
C VAL A 587 2.87 6.49 14.09
N GLY A 588 1.97 7.43 13.80
CA GLY A 588 0.66 7.51 14.43
C GLY A 588 0.73 7.64 15.96
N TYR A 589 -0.12 6.93 16.69
CA TYR A 589 -0.22 7.00 18.15
C TYR A 589 1.11 6.71 18.87
N ARG A 590 2.03 5.94 18.26
CA ARG A 590 3.37 5.69 18.80
C ARG A 590 4.12 6.99 19.01
N TYR A 591 4.00 7.92 18.07
CA TYR A 591 4.57 9.25 18.16
C TYR A 591 3.82 10.10 19.19
N TYR A 592 2.52 10.31 18.97
CA TYR A 592 1.74 11.27 19.76
C TYR A 592 1.75 10.93 21.25
N ALA A 593 1.48 9.66 21.60
CA ALA A 593 1.49 9.22 22.99
C ALA A 593 2.87 9.29 23.66
N THR A 594 3.96 9.05 22.90
CA THR A 594 5.32 9.03 23.46
C THR A 594 5.90 10.43 23.59
N LYS A 595 5.66 11.27 22.60
CA LYS A 595 6.19 12.65 22.59
C LYS A 595 5.25 13.65 23.33
N GLY A 596 4.07 13.19 23.77
CA GLY A 596 3.11 14.02 24.49
C GLY A 596 2.48 15.11 23.62
N VAL A 597 2.21 14.80 22.36
CA VAL A 597 1.56 15.71 21.41
C VAL A 597 0.06 15.48 21.44
N ASP A 598 -0.70 16.54 21.73
CA ASP A 598 -2.16 16.48 21.77
C ASP A 598 -2.77 16.23 20.38
N VAL A 599 -3.87 15.48 20.36
CA VAL A 599 -4.56 15.10 19.13
C VAL A 599 -6.06 15.44 19.19
N SER A 600 -6.68 15.57 18.04
CA SER A 600 -8.12 15.80 17.96
C SER A 600 -8.91 14.58 18.42
N TYR A 601 -8.51 13.39 17.93
CA TYR A 601 -9.02 12.09 18.40
C TYR A 601 -7.87 11.07 18.36
N PRO A 602 -7.66 10.31 19.46
CA PRO A 602 -6.59 9.33 19.50
C PRO A 602 -6.95 8.04 18.73
N PHE A 603 -5.94 7.26 18.37
CA PHE A 603 -6.08 5.90 17.86
C PHE A 603 -6.96 5.05 18.78
N GLY A 604 -7.86 4.26 18.20
CA GLY A 604 -8.81 3.43 18.94
C GLY A 604 -10.05 4.19 19.48
N TYR A 605 -10.13 5.52 19.27
CA TYR A 605 -11.25 6.30 19.77
C TYR A 605 -12.55 6.02 19.02
N GLY A 606 -13.65 5.96 19.75
CA GLY A 606 -15.01 5.88 19.24
C GLY A 606 -16.01 5.75 20.38
N LEU A 607 -17.12 6.47 20.26
CA LEU A 607 -18.19 6.52 21.26
C LEU A 607 -19.27 5.48 20.96
N SER A 608 -20.09 5.18 21.98
CA SER A 608 -21.26 4.33 21.89
C SER A 608 -22.46 5.05 22.52
N TYR A 609 -23.68 4.60 22.24
CA TYR A 609 -24.89 5.06 22.94
C TYR A 609 -25.04 4.42 24.32
N THR A 610 -24.13 3.54 24.71
CA THR A 610 -24.04 2.93 26.04
C THR A 610 -22.65 3.15 26.64
N THR A 611 -22.45 2.66 27.86
CA THR A 611 -21.16 2.76 28.55
C THR A 611 -20.70 1.39 29.02
N PHE A 612 -19.38 1.24 29.17
CA PHE A 612 -18.79 -0.03 29.58
C PHE A 612 -17.80 0.17 30.73
N ALA A 613 -17.79 -0.78 31.67
CA ALA A 613 -16.82 -0.86 32.73
C ALA A 613 -15.91 -2.06 32.54
N TYR A 614 -14.62 -1.88 32.89
CA TYR A 614 -13.61 -2.92 32.82
C TYR A 614 -13.25 -3.38 34.23
N SER A 615 -13.18 -4.68 34.46
CA SER A 615 -12.72 -5.24 35.74
C SER A 615 -11.20 -5.06 35.89
N LYS A 616 -10.68 -5.30 37.10
CA LYS A 616 -9.24 -5.53 37.28
C LYS A 616 -8.79 -6.71 36.40
N PRO A 617 -7.73 -6.55 35.59
CA PRO A 617 -7.29 -7.62 34.71
C PRO A 617 -6.61 -8.75 35.46
N VAL A 618 -6.67 -9.94 34.87
CA VAL A 618 -5.94 -11.12 35.31
C VAL A 618 -4.87 -11.46 34.29
N VAL A 619 -3.60 -11.29 34.65
CA VAL A 619 -2.46 -11.63 33.77
C VAL A 619 -1.84 -12.94 34.23
N LYS A 620 -1.71 -13.92 33.35
CA LYS A 620 -1.13 -15.23 33.64
C LYS A 620 0.01 -15.50 32.65
N ALA A 621 1.19 -15.86 33.17
CA ALA A 621 2.27 -16.31 32.31
C ALA A 621 1.85 -17.60 31.56
N ALA A 622 2.22 -17.69 30.28
CA ALA A 622 2.05 -18.85 29.42
C ALA A 622 3.42 -19.52 29.16
N ALA A 623 3.43 -20.61 28.42
CA ALA A 623 4.69 -21.26 28.00
C ALA A 623 5.49 -20.34 27.09
N ASP A 624 4.78 -19.57 26.22
CA ASP A 624 5.31 -18.50 25.41
C ASP A 624 4.50 -17.23 25.68
N GLY A 625 5.13 -16.23 26.35
CA GLY A 625 4.50 -14.96 26.69
C GLY A 625 3.49 -15.03 27.84
N PHE A 626 2.29 -14.49 27.64
CA PHE A 626 1.24 -14.42 28.66
C PHE A 626 -0.16 -14.40 28.04
N THR A 627 -1.15 -14.67 28.88
CA THR A 627 -2.56 -14.35 28.61
C THR A 627 -3.04 -13.28 29.56
N ALA A 628 -3.76 -12.28 29.05
CA ALA A 628 -4.36 -11.24 29.87
C ALA A 628 -5.88 -11.22 29.65
N SER A 629 -6.64 -11.26 30.75
CA SER A 629 -8.10 -11.30 30.71
C SER A 629 -8.70 -10.11 31.44
N VAL A 630 -9.78 -9.56 30.89
CA VAL A 630 -10.58 -8.51 31.49
C VAL A 630 -12.07 -8.83 31.32
N THR A 631 -12.88 -8.51 32.32
CA THR A 631 -14.32 -8.57 32.19
C THR A 631 -14.86 -7.21 31.77
N VAL A 632 -15.58 -7.16 30.67
CA VAL A 632 -16.29 -5.99 30.19
C VAL A 632 -17.77 -6.11 30.53
N THR A 633 -18.33 -5.08 31.18
CA THR A 633 -19.75 -5.02 31.56
C THR A 633 -20.40 -3.82 30.89
N ASN A 634 -21.53 -4.01 30.22
CA ASN A 634 -22.38 -2.91 29.76
C ASN A 634 -23.06 -2.25 30.97
N THR A 635 -22.66 -1.03 31.30
CA THR A 635 -23.17 -0.27 32.44
C THR A 635 -24.24 0.75 32.06
N GLY A 636 -24.52 0.90 30.75
CA GLY A 636 -25.54 1.82 30.26
C GLY A 636 -26.90 1.15 30.08
N SER A 637 -27.78 1.82 29.32
CA SER A 637 -29.21 1.46 29.21
C SER A 637 -29.59 0.79 27.88
N VAL A 638 -28.66 0.74 26.92
CA VAL A 638 -28.93 0.11 25.61
C VAL A 638 -27.90 -0.98 25.31
N PRO A 639 -28.30 -2.04 24.55
CA PRO A 639 -27.35 -3.05 24.15
C PRO A 639 -26.24 -2.48 23.26
N GLY A 640 -25.00 -2.96 23.44
CA GLY A 640 -23.88 -2.48 22.67
C GLY A 640 -22.67 -3.43 22.66
N ARG A 641 -21.71 -3.13 21.82
CA ARG A 641 -20.42 -3.83 21.72
C ARG A 641 -19.28 -2.89 22.14
N GLU A 642 -18.26 -3.44 22.73
CA GLU A 642 -17.03 -2.70 23.08
C GLU A 642 -15.82 -3.36 22.45
N VAL A 643 -14.90 -2.53 21.95
CA VAL A 643 -13.56 -2.98 21.54
C VAL A 643 -12.62 -2.80 22.71
N VAL A 644 -11.95 -3.85 23.09
CA VAL A 644 -10.91 -3.85 24.10
C VAL A 644 -9.55 -3.92 23.43
N GLU A 645 -8.74 -2.92 23.67
CA GLU A 645 -7.41 -2.78 23.12
C GLU A 645 -6.38 -3.09 24.21
N LEU A 646 -5.48 -4.05 23.96
CA LEU A 646 -4.41 -4.40 24.88
C LEU A 646 -3.10 -3.79 24.40
N TYR A 647 -2.63 -2.81 25.15
CA TYR A 647 -1.33 -2.19 24.95
C TYR A 647 -0.31 -2.73 25.95
N VAL A 648 0.95 -2.68 25.55
CA VAL A 648 2.08 -3.07 26.40
C VAL A 648 3.10 -1.95 26.43
N SER A 649 3.53 -1.57 27.66
CA SER A 649 4.71 -0.73 27.88
C SER A 649 5.87 -1.62 28.29
N ALA A 650 6.97 -1.54 27.57
CA ALA A 650 8.17 -2.31 27.82
C ALA A 650 8.94 -1.78 29.06
N PRO A 651 9.79 -2.61 29.68
CA PRO A 651 10.70 -2.16 30.74
C PRO A 651 11.64 -1.06 30.24
N ALA A 652 12.02 -0.13 31.10
CA ALA A 652 13.02 0.89 30.81
C ALA A 652 14.43 0.28 30.63
N GLY A 653 15.22 0.87 29.76
CA GLY A 653 16.57 0.40 29.42
C GLY A 653 16.57 -0.59 28.24
N GLY A 654 17.43 -0.37 27.26
CA GLY A 654 17.46 -1.09 26.00
C GLY A 654 17.13 -0.18 24.83
N LEU A 655 16.58 -0.73 23.77
CA LEU A 655 16.12 0.04 22.62
C LEU A 655 15.04 1.03 23.01
N GLU A 656 15.09 2.23 22.45
CA GLU A 656 14.01 3.21 22.61
C GLU A 656 12.71 2.63 22.04
N LYS A 657 11.62 2.72 22.81
CA LYS A 657 10.32 2.15 22.43
C LYS A 657 9.20 3.17 22.65
N PRO A 658 8.08 3.03 21.94
CA PRO A 658 6.88 3.77 22.26
C PRO A 658 6.44 3.52 23.71
N VAL A 659 5.88 4.54 24.34
CA VAL A 659 5.36 4.44 25.70
C VAL A 659 4.33 3.33 25.84
N ARG A 660 3.66 3.00 24.76
CA ARG A 660 2.72 1.87 24.64
C ARG A 660 2.61 1.41 23.19
N GLU A 661 2.42 0.14 22.99
CA GLU A 661 2.19 -0.47 21.69
C GLU A 661 1.02 -1.45 21.76
N LEU A 662 0.14 -1.42 20.76
CA LEU A 662 -0.94 -2.39 20.62
C LEU A 662 -0.34 -3.80 20.39
N LYS A 663 -0.74 -4.77 21.24
CA LYS A 663 -0.28 -6.15 21.13
C LYS A 663 -1.40 -7.18 20.97
N ALA A 664 -2.63 -6.79 21.29
CA ALA A 664 -3.83 -7.58 20.99
C ALA A 664 -5.08 -6.70 21.07
N PHE A 665 -6.17 -7.16 20.49
CA PHE A 665 -7.48 -6.54 20.60
C PHE A 665 -8.58 -7.59 20.49
N ALA A 666 -9.77 -7.29 21.01
CA ALA A 666 -10.97 -8.08 20.77
C ALA A 666 -12.23 -7.24 20.96
N LYS A 667 -13.25 -7.54 20.15
CA LYS A 667 -14.59 -6.94 20.27
C LYS A 667 -15.53 -7.88 21.05
N THR A 668 -16.33 -7.33 21.94
CA THR A 668 -17.34 -8.13 22.67
C THR A 668 -18.47 -8.55 21.72
N LYS A 669 -19.20 -9.61 22.10
CA LYS A 669 -20.56 -9.79 21.57
C LYS A 669 -21.43 -8.56 21.95
N LYS A 670 -22.61 -8.46 21.37
CA LYS A 670 -23.60 -7.44 21.77
C LYS A 670 -24.08 -7.72 23.19
N LEU A 671 -23.65 -6.90 24.13
CA LEU A 671 -23.99 -7.04 25.56
C LEU A 671 -25.27 -6.28 25.87
N ALA A 672 -26.25 -6.94 26.49
CA ALA A 672 -27.43 -6.29 27.05
C ALA A 672 -27.02 -5.40 28.27
N PRO A 673 -27.86 -4.42 28.67
CA PRO A 673 -27.64 -3.65 29.90
C PRO A 673 -27.40 -4.56 31.11
N GLY A 674 -26.28 -4.35 31.83
CA GLY A 674 -25.84 -5.16 32.94
C GLY A 674 -25.16 -6.50 32.57
N GLU A 675 -25.17 -6.89 31.30
CA GLU A 675 -24.48 -8.11 30.84
C GLU A 675 -22.96 -7.90 30.79
N SER A 676 -22.23 -9.00 31.07
CA SER A 676 -20.78 -9.01 31.07
C SER A 676 -20.21 -10.11 30.18
N GLN A 677 -19.01 -9.88 29.67
CA GLN A 677 -18.19 -10.87 28.96
C GLN A 677 -16.76 -10.81 29.42
N VAL A 678 -16.13 -11.96 29.59
CA VAL A 678 -14.68 -12.06 29.79
C VAL A 678 -14.01 -12.17 28.43
N LEU A 679 -13.08 -11.25 28.16
CA LEU A 679 -12.18 -11.33 27.00
C LEU A 679 -10.81 -11.79 27.50
N THR A 680 -10.21 -12.74 26.79
CA THR A 680 -8.87 -13.28 27.10
C THR A 680 -7.99 -13.11 25.85
N LEU A 681 -6.94 -12.34 25.99
CA LEU A 681 -6.04 -11.93 24.91
C LEU A 681 -4.67 -12.59 25.15
N PRO A 682 -4.23 -13.50 24.28
CA PRO A 682 -2.88 -14.05 24.32
C PRO A 682 -1.89 -13.06 23.69
N VAL A 683 -0.70 -12.98 24.25
CA VAL A 683 0.45 -12.24 23.70
C VAL A 683 1.69 -13.13 23.86
N ASP A 684 2.28 -13.52 22.74
CA ASP A 684 3.52 -14.30 22.73
C ASP A 684 4.76 -13.42 22.97
N ASN A 685 5.88 -14.03 23.22
CA ASN A 685 7.12 -13.31 23.47
C ASN A 685 7.65 -12.58 22.23
N TYR A 686 7.46 -13.14 21.04
CA TYR A 686 7.91 -12.51 19.79
C TYR A 686 7.14 -11.20 19.51
N SER A 687 5.86 -11.13 19.85
CA SER A 687 5.05 -9.91 19.76
C SER A 687 5.56 -8.77 20.66
N LEU A 688 6.33 -9.07 21.72
CA LEU A 688 6.94 -8.07 22.60
C LEU A 688 8.30 -7.57 22.11
N ALA A 689 8.87 -8.19 21.08
CA ALA A 689 10.19 -7.87 20.57
C ALA A 689 10.19 -6.56 19.77
N SER A 690 11.36 -5.90 19.76
CA SER A 690 11.72 -4.83 18.83
C SER A 690 12.95 -5.25 18.04
N PHE A 691 13.12 -4.69 16.87
CA PHE A 691 14.24 -5.02 16.00
C PHE A 691 15.49 -4.22 16.39
N ASN A 692 16.55 -4.94 16.74
CA ASN A 692 17.86 -4.38 17.01
C ASN A 692 18.73 -4.46 15.73
N GLU A 693 18.94 -3.33 15.08
CA GLU A 693 19.72 -3.24 13.84
C GLU A 693 21.18 -3.67 14.05
N GLY A 694 21.77 -3.30 15.19
CA GLY A 694 23.16 -3.63 15.49
C GLY A 694 23.40 -5.12 15.77
N ALA A 695 22.35 -5.83 16.24
CA ALA A 695 22.41 -7.27 16.49
C ALA A 695 21.79 -8.10 15.35
N SER A 696 21.15 -7.45 14.38
CA SER A 696 20.33 -8.10 13.33
C SER A 696 19.37 -9.13 13.93
N ALA A 697 18.62 -8.72 14.95
CA ALA A 697 17.76 -9.62 15.72
C ALA A 697 16.53 -8.91 16.29
N TRP A 698 15.46 -9.67 16.41
CA TRP A 698 14.32 -9.28 17.24
C TRP A 698 14.65 -9.57 18.70
N GLU A 699 14.46 -8.59 19.58
CA GLU A 699 14.87 -8.71 20.99
C GLU A 699 13.78 -8.25 21.95
N THR A 700 13.61 -9.02 23.05
CA THR A 700 12.83 -8.61 24.21
C THR A 700 13.73 -8.30 25.38
N ALA A 701 13.33 -7.35 26.21
CA ALA A 701 14.02 -7.08 27.48
C ALA A 701 13.50 -7.97 28.61
N ALA A 702 14.38 -8.37 29.53
CA ALA A 702 13.95 -8.89 30.83
C ALA A 702 13.42 -7.73 31.69
N GLY A 703 12.39 -7.98 32.50
CA GLY A 703 11.83 -6.97 33.39
C GLY A 703 10.31 -7.01 33.47
N THR A 704 9.74 -5.95 34.02
CA THR A 704 8.29 -5.83 34.21
C THR A 704 7.67 -5.01 33.07
N TYR A 705 6.82 -5.68 32.30
CA TYR A 705 5.97 -5.09 31.27
C TYR A 705 4.66 -4.62 31.91
N GLN A 706 4.21 -3.40 31.60
CA GLN A 706 2.89 -2.92 31.97
C GLN A 706 1.88 -3.39 30.91
N ILE A 707 0.80 -3.98 31.36
CA ILE A 707 -0.30 -4.46 30.51
C ILE A 707 -1.45 -3.50 30.68
N LEU A 708 -1.82 -2.82 29.60
CA LEU A 708 -2.77 -1.72 29.62
C LEU A 708 -4.00 -2.09 28.78
N PHE A 709 -5.16 -2.14 29.42
CA PHE A 709 -6.43 -2.35 28.71
C PHE A 709 -7.10 -1.01 28.47
N GLY A 710 -7.21 -0.62 27.21
CA GLY A 710 -7.77 0.64 26.77
C GLY A 710 -9.09 0.47 26.01
N ALA A 711 -9.85 1.54 25.96
CA ALA A 711 -10.93 1.78 25.02
C ALA A 711 -10.47 2.73 23.88
N SER A 712 -9.22 3.21 23.98
CA SER A 712 -8.41 3.88 22.98
C SER A 712 -6.96 3.92 23.49
N SER A 713 -6.03 4.39 22.66
CA SER A 713 -4.63 4.62 23.07
C SER A 713 -4.48 5.58 24.26
N GLU A 714 -5.45 6.47 24.50
CA GLU A 714 -5.44 7.47 25.57
C GLU A 714 -6.43 7.16 26.72
N ASP A 715 -7.43 6.30 26.50
CA ASP A 715 -8.42 5.90 27.52
C ASP A 715 -8.06 4.51 28.10
N ILE A 716 -7.05 4.49 28.99
CA ILE A 716 -6.61 3.26 29.67
C ILE A 716 -7.49 3.04 30.89
N ARG A 717 -8.29 1.98 30.89
CA ARG A 717 -9.30 1.67 31.92
C ARG A 717 -8.86 0.65 32.94
N ALA A 718 -7.90 -0.22 32.60
CA ALA A 718 -7.42 -1.22 33.54
C ALA A 718 -5.95 -1.56 33.27
N THR A 719 -5.19 -1.84 34.33
CA THR A 719 -3.75 -2.11 34.23
C THR A 719 -3.35 -3.36 35.02
N GLY A 720 -2.41 -4.11 34.45
CA GLY A 720 -1.78 -5.28 35.04
C GLY A 720 -0.28 -5.32 34.74
N THR A 721 0.39 -6.38 35.16
CA THR A 721 1.83 -6.53 34.91
C THR A 721 2.17 -7.93 34.45
N TYR A 722 3.19 -8.05 33.61
CA TYR A 722 3.85 -9.29 33.23
C TYR A 722 5.34 -9.16 33.50
N VAL A 723 5.95 -10.19 34.12
CA VAL A 723 7.39 -10.20 34.40
C VAL A 723 8.09 -11.20 33.50
N ALA A 724 8.84 -10.68 32.51
CA ALA A 724 9.75 -11.47 31.70
C ALA A 724 11.05 -11.74 32.46
N LYS A 725 11.31 -13.01 32.79
CA LYS A 725 12.45 -13.42 33.60
C LYS A 725 13.80 -13.31 32.91
N LYS A 726 13.82 -13.32 31.59
CA LYS A 726 15.01 -13.22 30.73
C LYS A 726 14.71 -12.46 29.46
N ALA A 727 15.74 -11.83 28.89
CA ALA A 727 15.70 -11.35 27.55
C ALA A 727 15.70 -12.52 26.55
N LEU A 728 15.05 -12.34 25.43
CA LEU A 728 15.04 -13.30 24.32
C LEU A 728 15.53 -12.59 23.07
N SER A 729 16.18 -13.34 22.18
CA SER A 729 16.65 -12.83 20.90
C SER A 729 16.37 -13.85 19.79
N TRP A 730 15.88 -13.37 18.65
CA TRP A 730 15.65 -14.13 17.44
C TRP A 730 16.46 -13.49 16.32
N PRO A 731 17.68 -14.01 16.05
CA PRO A 731 18.50 -13.53 14.93
C PRO A 731 17.77 -13.72 13.60
N VAL A 732 17.94 -12.76 12.70
CA VAL A 732 17.46 -12.82 11.31
C VAL A 732 18.64 -12.66 10.35
N HIS A 733 18.46 -13.03 9.10
CA HIS A 733 19.42 -12.68 8.06
C HIS A 733 19.40 -11.16 7.84
N ASP A 734 20.54 -10.52 8.07
CA ASP A 734 20.68 -9.08 7.92
C ASP A 734 21.10 -8.76 6.49
N VAL A 735 20.13 -8.80 5.63
CA VAL A 735 20.31 -8.60 4.19
C VAL A 735 19.51 -7.41 3.66
N LEU A 736 18.55 -6.87 4.44
CA LEU A 736 17.82 -5.67 4.02
C LEU A 736 18.77 -4.50 3.95
N ARG A 737 18.78 -3.85 2.78
CA ARG A 737 19.61 -2.68 2.53
C ARG A 737 19.36 -1.62 3.59
N MET A 738 20.48 -1.06 4.07
CA MET A 738 20.41 0.10 4.94
C MET A 738 19.87 1.29 4.17
N HIS A 739 19.22 2.19 4.88
CA HIS A 739 18.96 3.53 4.39
C HIS A 739 20.23 4.09 3.73
N GLY A 740 20.23 4.22 2.41
CA GLY A 740 21.38 4.71 1.64
C GLY A 740 22.17 3.69 0.86
N GLY A 741 21.67 2.48 0.67
CA GLY A 741 22.29 1.53 -0.26
C GLY A 741 23.62 0.96 0.21
N GLN A 742 24.52 0.73 -0.73
CA GLN A 742 25.83 0.13 -0.45
C GLN A 742 26.70 1.07 0.38
N GLU A 743 27.42 0.51 1.36
CA GLU A 743 28.42 1.23 2.14
C GLU A 743 29.77 1.16 1.43
N PHE A 744 30.41 2.32 1.32
CA PHE A 744 31.75 2.47 0.75
C PHE A 744 32.68 3.10 1.78
N PRO A 745 33.50 2.30 2.45
CA PRO A 745 34.58 2.83 3.29
C PRO A 745 35.60 3.55 2.44
N ALA A 746 36.18 4.63 2.93
CA ALA A 746 37.24 5.37 2.21
C ALA A 746 38.43 4.47 1.87
N VAL A 747 38.93 4.62 0.65
CA VAL A 747 40.08 3.84 0.16
C VAL A 747 41.36 4.28 0.87
N LYS A 748 41.96 3.37 1.61
CA LYS A 748 43.12 3.67 2.46
C LYS A 748 44.46 3.84 1.70
N ASP A 749 44.55 3.28 0.49
CA ASP A 749 45.71 3.29 -0.38
C ASP A 749 45.56 4.28 -1.58
N ALA A 750 44.59 5.19 -1.50
CA ALA A 750 44.42 6.25 -2.49
C ALA A 750 45.64 7.21 -2.45
N ASP A 751 46.26 7.46 -3.60
CA ASP A 751 47.42 8.37 -3.77
C ASP A 751 47.07 9.51 -4.74
N PRO A 752 46.31 10.53 -4.29
CA PRO A 752 45.93 11.64 -5.16
C PRO A 752 47.11 12.48 -5.60
N VAL A 753 47.45 12.45 -6.89
CA VAL A 753 48.53 13.22 -7.50
C VAL A 753 48.10 14.66 -7.77
N GLY A 754 46.86 14.88 -8.19
CA GLY A 754 46.35 16.21 -8.51
C GLY A 754 44.87 16.24 -8.84
N PRO A 755 44.26 17.44 -9.01
CA PRO A 755 42.85 17.57 -9.35
C PRO A 755 42.54 17.06 -10.76
N GLY A 756 41.29 16.58 -10.96
CA GLY A 756 40.76 16.09 -12.21
C GLY A 756 40.87 14.57 -12.36
N LEU A 757 40.17 14.01 -13.34
CA LEU A 757 40.15 12.60 -13.69
C LEU A 757 41.08 12.35 -14.89
N ARG A 758 41.66 11.17 -14.97
CA ARG A 758 42.25 10.68 -16.24
C ARG A 758 41.13 10.35 -17.20
N TYR A 759 41.29 10.69 -18.46
CA TYR A 759 40.41 10.21 -19.53
C TYR A 759 41.22 9.47 -20.59
N SER A 760 40.58 8.54 -21.25
CA SER A 760 41.07 7.77 -22.39
C SER A 760 40.01 7.75 -23.46
N TYR A 761 40.35 8.33 -24.64
CA TYR A 761 39.43 8.51 -25.77
C TYR A 761 39.72 7.47 -26.87
N ARG A 762 38.66 6.91 -27.44
CA ARG A 762 38.69 5.90 -28.50
C ARG A 762 37.66 6.20 -29.58
N GLU A 763 37.92 5.72 -30.80
CA GLU A 763 36.99 5.87 -31.92
C GLU A 763 36.56 4.50 -32.48
N GLY A 764 35.28 4.35 -32.74
CA GLY A 764 34.67 3.15 -33.31
C GLY A 764 33.16 3.09 -33.04
N ASP A 765 32.48 2.18 -33.70
CA ASP A 765 31.06 1.87 -33.43
C ASP A 765 31.01 0.94 -32.21
N TYR A 766 30.36 1.38 -31.17
CA TYR A 766 30.28 0.64 -29.92
C TYR A 766 28.83 0.30 -29.56
N MET A 767 28.65 -0.87 -28.96
CA MET A 767 27.37 -1.36 -28.48
C MET A 767 27.40 -1.59 -26.96
N SER A 768 28.55 -1.32 -26.33
CA SER A 768 28.73 -1.43 -24.88
C SER A 768 30.04 -0.80 -24.43
N VAL A 769 30.10 -0.38 -23.16
CA VAL A 769 31.31 0.07 -22.49
C VAL A 769 32.37 -1.02 -22.52
N ALA A 770 32.03 -2.28 -22.34
CA ALA A 770 32.96 -3.39 -22.41
C ALA A 770 33.60 -3.53 -23.83
N GLY A 771 32.82 -3.24 -24.87
CA GLY A 771 33.27 -3.25 -26.25
C GLY A 771 34.36 -2.23 -26.54
N PHE A 772 34.15 -0.97 -26.14
CA PHE A 772 35.14 0.07 -26.42
C PHE A 772 36.38 -0.01 -25.49
N ARG A 773 36.25 -0.55 -24.27
CA ARG A 773 37.42 -0.72 -23.36
C ARG A 773 38.57 -1.48 -24.01
N SER A 774 38.27 -2.43 -24.86
CA SER A 774 39.26 -3.24 -25.60
C SER A 774 39.84 -2.57 -26.87
N ALA A 775 39.21 -1.46 -27.31
CA ALA A 775 39.62 -0.77 -28.53
C ALA A 775 40.94 0.03 -28.28
N PRO A 776 41.74 0.27 -29.33
CA PRO A 776 42.95 1.08 -29.22
C PRO A 776 42.69 2.52 -28.74
N GLU A 777 43.44 2.96 -27.73
CA GLU A 777 43.37 4.35 -27.28
C GLU A 777 43.93 5.29 -28.36
N LYS A 778 43.19 6.35 -28.64
CA LYS A 778 43.57 7.38 -29.60
C LYS A 778 44.23 8.56 -28.91
N SER A 779 43.65 9.02 -27.83
CA SER A 779 44.22 10.11 -27.01
C SER A 779 43.85 9.91 -25.54
N SER A 780 44.63 10.52 -24.64
CA SER A 780 44.37 10.51 -23.22
C SER A 780 44.92 11.76 -22.54
N GLY A 781 44.46 12.08 -21.36
CA GLY A 781 44.86 13.24 -20.60
C GLY A 781 44.20 13.34 -19.24
N ILE A 782 44.17 14.55 -18.68
CA ILE A 782 43.49 14.86 -17.43
C ILE A 782 42.43 15.92 -17.71
N THR A 783 41.19 15.68 -17.20
CA THR A 783 40.08 16.61 -17.30
C THR A 783 39.58 17.01 -15.90
N PRO A 784 39.30 18.29 -15.67
CA PRO A 784 38.73 18.73 -14.39
C PRO A 784 37.28 18.36 -14.20
N VAL A 785 36.58 17.95 -15.26
CA VAL A 785 35.14 17.65 -15.25
C VAL A 785 34.81 16.42 -16.12
N ILE A 786 33.71 15.75 -15.82
CA ILE A 786 33.19 14.66 -16.64
C ILE A 786 32.37 15.34 -17.77
N THR A 787 32.74 15.10 -19.03
CA THR A 787 32.14 15.79 -20.15
C THR A 787 32.39 15.07 -21.48
N ALA A 788 31.38 15.09 -22.38
CA ALA A 788 31.51 14.65 -23.77
C ALA A 788 32.33 15.65 -24.63
N ALA A 789 32.61 16.87 -24.16
CA ALA A 789 33.36 17.88 -24.90
C ALA A 789 34.83 17.48 -25.20
N LEU A 790 35.31 16.34 -24.65
CA LEU A 790 36.60 15.74 -24.99
C LEU A 790 36.62 14.99 -26.33
N LYS A 791 35.44 14.87 -26.98
CA LYS A 791 35.32 14.22 -28.28
C LYS A 791 36.20 14.87 -29.34
N GLU A 792 36.80 14.06 -30.21
CA GLU A 792 37.59 14.51 -31.38
C GLU A 792 36.83 14.35 -32.68
N ARG A 793 35.65 13.75 -32.64
CA ARG A 793 34.67 13.60 -33.73
C ARG A 793 33.23 13.70 -33.18
N GLU A 794 32.26 13.94 -34.05
CA GLU A 794 30.86 14.13 -33.57
C GLU A 794 30.25 12.86 -33.02
N ASP A 795 30.32 11.75 -33.70
CA ASP A 795 29.74 10.46 -33.34
C ASP A 795 30.76 9.33 -33.35
N HIS A 796 30.39 8.12 -32.91
CA HIS A 796 31.18 6.88 -32.97
C HIS A 796 32.48 6.95 -32.15
N PHE A 797 32.37 7.26 -30.87
CA PHE A 797 33.52 7.34 -29.95
C PHE A 797 33.19 6.75 -28.58
N GLY A 798 34.19 6.53 -27.76
CA GLY A 798 34.07 6.17 -26.37
C GLY A 798 35.05 6.88 -25.48
N ILE A 799 34.67 7.26 -24.27
CA ILE A 799 35.51 7.91 -23.28
C ILE A 799 35.47 7.12 -21.98
N LEU A 800 36.59 6.75 -21.46
CA LEU A 800 36.74 6.18 -20.14
C LEU A 800 37.33 7.21 -19.19
N PHE A 801 36.61 7.55 -18.11
CA PHE A 801 37.13 8.39 -17.03
C PHE A 801 37.54 7.51 -15.85
N SER A 802 38.69 7.84 -15.23
CA SER A 802 39.17 7.12 -14.05
C SER A 802 39.93 8.03 -13.09
N GLY A 803 39.74 7.80 -11.80
CA GLY A 803 40.41 8.55 -10.74
C GLY A 803 39.72 8.40 -9.39
N LEU A 804 39.70 9.48 -8.62
CA LEU A 804 39.18 9.49 -7.26
C LEU A 804 38.05 10.53 -7.11
N LEU A 805 36.99 10.13 -6.49
CA LEU A 805 35.94 10.99 -5.92
C LEU A 805 36.33 11.30 -4.47
N LYS A 806 36.40 12.57 -4.09
CA LYS A 806 36.60 12.99 -2.71
C LYS A 806 35.30 13.42 -2.07
N VAL A 807 34.98 12.89 -0.91
CA VAL A 807 33.89 13.38 -0.06
C VAL A 807 34.43 13.87 1.28
N ASP A 808 33.91 14.99 1.77
CA ASP A 808 34.42 15.67 2.94
C ASP A 808 33.77 15.24 4.26
N ARG A 809 32.67 14.51 4.21
CA ARG A 809 31.89 14.08 5.38
C ARG A 809 31.33 12.67 5.18
N ASP A 810 31.28 11.93 6.26
CA ASP A 810 30.51 10.68 6.28
C ASP A 810 29.01 10.97 6.04
N GLY A 811 28.35 10.09 5.34
CA GLY A 811 26.91 10.17 5.21
C GLY A 811 26.35 9.58 3.93
N LEU A 812 25.06 9.84 3.75
CA LEU A 812 24.29 9.38 2.62
C LEU A 812 24.48 10.32 1.44
N TYR A 813 24.88 9.75 0.30
CA TYR A 813 25.09 10.48 -0.95
C TYR A 813 24.24 9.87 -2.07
N ARG A 814 23.64 10.72 -2.88
CA ARG A 814 23.04 10.34 -4.16
C ARG A 814 24.05 10.53 -5.27
N ILE A 815 24.29 9.47 -6.03
CA ILE A 815 25.06 9.50 -7.27
C ILE A 815 24.09 9.27 -8.41
N SER A 816 24.09 10.15 -9.42
CA SER A 816 23.27 10.02 -10.62
C SER A 816 24.13 9.97 -11.88
N LEU A 817 23.67 9.24 -12.87
CA LEU A 817 24.29 9.10 -14.19
C LEU A 817 23.25 9.37 -15.26
N ARG A 818 23.57 10.26 -16.20
CA ARG A 818 22.77 10.50 -17.38
C ARG A 818 23.68 10.47 -18.59
N SER A 819 23.30 9.78 -19.62
CA SER A 819 23.96 9.84 -20.93
C SER A 819 22.97 9.73 -22.07
N ASP A 820 23.32 10.30 -23.21
CA ASP A 820 22.80 9.89 -24.52
C ASP A 820 23.78 8.82 -25.04
N ASP A 821 23.23 7.71 -25.52
CA ASP A 821 23.87 6.42 -25.67
C ASP A 821 24.46 5.85 -24.35
N GLY A 822 25.26 4.80 -24.43
CA GLY A 822 25.53 3.95 -23.29
C GLY A 822 26.59 4.44 -22.33
N SER A 823 26.31 4.29 -21.05
CA SER A 823 27.32 4.56 -20.00
C SER A 823 27.18 3.62 -18.80
N ASN A 824 28.26 3.49 -18.04
CA ASN A 824 28.23 2.86 -16.73
C ASN A 824 29.15 3.57 -15.73
N LEU A 825 28.88 3.39 -14.45
CA LEU A 825 29.68 3.96 -13.37
C LEU A 825 29.98 2.87 -12.34
N SER A 826 31.23 2.80 -11.93
CA SER A 826 31.66 1.99 -10.79
C SER A 826 32.35 2.83 -9.73
N LEU A 827 32.16 2.44 -8.46
CA LEU A 827 32.79 3.07 -7.31
C LEU A 827 33.53 1.99 -6.50
N ASP A 828 34.79 2.25 -6.18
CA ASP A 828 35.68 1.32 -5.46
C ASP A 828 35.68 -0.10 -6.07
N GLY A 829 35.63 -0.15 -7.41
CA GLY A 829 35.63 -1.39 -8.18
C GLY A 829 34.32 -2.15 -8.19
N ARG A 830 33.24 -1.60 -7.61
CA ARG A 830 31.89 -2.19 -7.64
C ARG A 830 31.05 -1.47 -8.68
N PRO A 831 30.38 -2.17 -9.61
CA PRO A 831 29.37 -1.57 -10.49
C PRO A 831 28.28 -0.90 -9.66
N LEU A 832 27.93 0.32 -10.02
CA LEU A 832 26.97 1.12 -9.26
C LEU A 832 25.76 1.54 -10.11
N LEU A 833 26.01 2.05 -11.32
CA LEU A 833 24.99 2.46 -12.30
C LEU A 833 25.32 1.88 -13.66
N ASP A 834 24.31 1.41 -14.41
CA ASP A 834 24.50 0.74 -15.69
C ASP A 834 23.35 1.07 -16.66
N ILE A 835 23.58 2.08 -17.49
CA ILE A 835 22.73 2.46 -18.62
C ILE A 835 23.45 2.19 -19.95
N ASP A 836 24.25 1.12 -20.00
CA ASP A 836 25.04 0.70 -21.16
C ASP A 836 24.17 0.10 -22.26
N ARG A 837 23.42 0.98 -22.94
CA ARG A 837 22.46 0.66 -24.01
C ARG A 837 22.32 1.81 -25.00
N ASP A 838 21.88 1.48 -26.21
CA ASP A 838 21.55 2.46 -27.25
C ASP A 838 20.42 3.40 -26.79
N GLY A 839 20.60 4.71 -27.04
CA GLY A 839 19.69 5.76 -26.59
C GLY A 839 19.80 6.13 -25.10
N GLY A 840 20.79 5.58 -24.40
CA GLY A 840 21.17 5.99 -23.05
C GLY A 840 20.05 5.97 -22.01
N GLY A 841 20.05 6.98 -21.14
CA GLY A 841 19.02 7.14 -20.10
C GLY A 841 19.47 7.93 -18.88
N TYR A 842 18.74 7.75 -17.79
CA TYR A 842 19.05 8.32 -16.48
C TYR A 842 18.87 7.23 -15.42
N GLU A 843 19.89 7.09 -14.56
CA GLU A 843 19.80 6.26 -13.34
C GLU A 843 20.42 7.00 -12.17
N GLU A 844 19.96 6.68 -10.96
CA GLU A 844 20.55 7.19 -9.72
C GLU A 844 20.52 6.14 -8.61
N VAL A 845 21.44 6.29 -7.67
CA VAL A 845 21.58 5.39 -6.53
C VAL A 845 21.99 6.16 -5.28
N TRP A 846 21.48 5.73 -4.15
CA TRP A 846 21.93 6.21 -2.85
C TRP A 846 22.99 5.28 -2.28
N VAL A 847 24.09 5.86 -1.79
CA VAL A 847 25.22 5.15 -1.19
C VAL A 847 25.66 5.84 0.09
N THR A 848 26.10 5.07 1.06
CA THR A 848 26.76 5.62 2.26
C THR A 848 28.25 5.69 2.00
N LEU A 849 28.82 6.90 2.01
CA LEU A 849 30.23 7.13 1.83
C LEU A 849 30.89 7.58 3.14
N GLU A 850 32.03 6.96 3.49
CA GLU A 850 32.93 7.46 4.51
C GLU A 850 33.75 8.65 3.95
N ALA A 851 33.95 9.69 4.75
CA ALA A 851 34.77 10.84 4.34
C ALA A 851 36.17 10.42 3.90
N GLY A 852 36.58 10.82 2.70
CA GLY A 852 37.88 10.42 2.11
C GLY A 852 37.80 10.32 0.60
N PHE A 853 38.62 9.44 0.05
CA PHE A 853 38.68 9.17 -1.38
C PHE A 853 38.04 7.83 -1.73
N HIS A 854 37.36 7.81 -2.87
CA HIS A 854 36.70 6.64 -3.47
C HIS A 854 37.14 6.51 -4.92
N ARG A 855 37.53 5.33 -5.40
CA ARG A 855 37.89 5.10 -6.80
C ARG A 855 36.69 5.17 -7.70
N LEU A 856 36.64 6.14 -8.60
CA LEU A 856 35.59 6.40 -9.55
C LEU A 856 36.02 6.00 -10.96
N GLU A 857 35.23 5.21 -11.62
CA GLU A 857 35.43 4.87 -13.03
C GLU A 857 34.13 5.02 -13.77
N ILE A 858 34.12 5.70 -14.94
CA ILE A 858 32.92 5.93 -15.75
C ILE A 858 33.27 5.61 -17.19
N GLY A 859 32.51 4.72 -17.81
CA GLY A 859 32.56 4.45 -19.25
C GLY A 859 31.40 5.15 -19.95
N PHE A 860 31.67 5.77 -21.09
CA PHE A 860 30.65 6.43 -21.93
C PHE A 860 30.98 6.17 -23.38
N TRP A 861 29.99 5.82 -24.19
CA TRP A 861 30.11 5.71 -25.65
C TRP A 861 28.91 6.36 -26.33
N ASP A 862 29.18 6.84 -27.53
CA ASP A 862 28.20 7.54 -28.34
C ASP A 862 28.33 7.11 -29.80
N ASN A 863 27.22 6.84 -30.46
CA ASN A 863 27.19 6.49 -31.88
C ASN A 863 26.41 7.50 -32.73
N TYR A 864 25.36 8.13 -32.20
CA TYR A 864 24.46 9.00 -32.95
C TYR A 864 23.78 10.01 -32.04
N ALA A 865 23.42 11.16 -32.61
CA ALA A 865 22.54 12.19 -32.05
C ALA A 865 23.19 13.17 -31.07
N GLU A 866 22.72 13.31 -29.85
CA GLU A 866 23.22 14.29 -28.86
C GLU A 866 24.20 13.62 -27.89
N GLU A 867 25.39 14.18 -27.74
CA GLU A 867 26.45 13.62 -26.91
C GLU A 867 26.36 14.20 -25.49
N THR A 868 25.69 13.51 -24.62
CA THR A 868 25.52 13.94 -23.22
C THR A 868 26.10 12.91 -22.26
N ILE A 869 26.89 13.36 -21.29
CA ILE A 869 27.28 12.62 -20.09
C ILE A 869 27.27 13.57 -18.90
N GLU A 870 26.44 13.27 -17.91
CA GLU A 870 26.31 14.02 -16.66
C GLU A 870 26.39 13.05 -15.48
N VAL A 871 27.16 13.40 -14.48
CA VAL A 871 27.30 12.60 -13.24
C VAL A 871 27.09 13.51 -12.05
N GLY A 872 25.98 13.32 -11.34
CA GLY A 872 25.59 14.11 -10.19
C GLY A 872 26.12 13.58 -8.87
N LEU A 873 26.25 14.46 -7.88
CA LEU A 873 26.57 14.12 -6.50
C LEU A 873 25.78 15.03 -5.54
N LYS A 874 24.91 14.44 -4.73
CA LYS A 874 24.16 15.17 -3.69
C LYS A 874 24.32 14.47 -2.35
N GLY A 875 24.59 15.23 -1.30
CA GLY A 875 24.79 14.69 0.05
C GLY A 875 25.38 15.71 1.01
N PRO A 876 25.92 15.28 2.16
CA PRO A 876 26.47 16.18 3.17
C PRO A 876 27.56 17.09 2.62
N GLY A 877 27.24 18.36 2.42
CA GLY A 877 28.17 19.39 1.98
C GLY A 877 28.28 19.56 0.47
N VAL A 878 27.58 18.76 -0.33
CA VAL A 878 27.54 18.88 -1.80
C VAL A 878 26.11 18.72 -2.31
N ASN A 879 25.72 19.56 -3.29
CA ASN A 879 24.45 19.45 -4.01
C ASN A 879 24.71 19.86 -5.46
N ALA A 880 25.08 18.92 -6.30
CA ALA A 880 25.53 19.18 -7.66
C ALA A 880 24.92 18.18 -8.65
N GLU A 881 24.37 18.69 -9.76
CA GLU A 881 23.92 17.87 -10.90
C GLU A 881 25.12 17.32 -11.71
N ASN A 882 26.27 17.97 -11.63
CA ASN A 882 27.55 17.48 -12.12
C ASN A 882 28.60 17.58 -11.01
N ILE A 883 29.38 16.51 -10.78
CA ILE A 883 30.39 16.45 -9.73
C ILE A 883 31.36 17.64 -9.89
N PRO A 884 31.48 18.51 -8.88
CA PRO A 884 32.40 19.66 -8.97
C PRO A 884 33.84 19.24 -9.11
N ALA A 885 34.65 20.01 -9.87
CA ALA A 885 36.06 19.76 -10.04
C ALA A 885 36.87 19.65 -8.73
N SER A 886 36.37 20.27 -7.64
CA SER A 886 37.00 20.18 -6.31
C SER A 886 36.86 18.80 -5.65
N HIS A 887 35.99 17.93 -6.17
CA HIS A 887 35.78 16.58 -5.71
C HIS A 887 36.43 15.51 -6.58
N LEU A 888 37.10 15.91 -7.71
CA LEU A 888 37.72 15.00 -8.66
C LEU A 888 39.24 15.06 -8.61
N TYR A 889 39.86 13.90 -8.52
CA TYR A 889 41.33 13.76 -8.45
C TYR A 889 41.79 12.58 -9.30
N HIS A 890 43.04 12.61 -9.75
CA HIS A 890 43.69 11.47 -10.42
C HIS A 890 44.77 10.87 -9.55
N GLU A 891 44.94 9.57 -9.67
CA GLU A 891 46.08 8.79 -9.13
C GLU A 891 47.24 8.79 -10.08
#